data_2d1eca8341822a1fdba1d35f1a9c7d33
#
_entry.id   2d1eca8341822a1fdba1d35f1a9c7d33
#
_cell.length_a   1.000
_cell.length_b   1.000
_cell.length_c   1.000
_cell.angle_alpha   90.00
_cell.angle_beta   90.00
_cell.angle_gamma   90.00
#
_symmetry.space_group_name_H-M   'P 1'
#
loop_
_entity.id
_entity.type
_entity.pdbx_description
1 polymer ?
#
loop_
_entity_poly.entity_id
_entity_poly.type
_entity_poly.pdbx_seq_one_letter_code
_entity_poly.pdbx_strand_id
1 'polypeptide(L)'
;MTTDDRTGTTSEARGNFMASIHPAIRARRPRRHGRHLRFAARRGVASVLAMMFLVIFGSLAAAMAVVATGNLRTADVSLRVSRATSAAETGLVYGTWILEREATRFVVRKGDIDADFADDLWRGTWNTGTDGEVSVLDPEGYTSASPARSLAEAVRDAHLAGEHAEAIEPGDVGLPAIDDGTGALDVRPIRVSPDPNAPWFRLRYEPIPGESAIRVVSEGVDREVRRTLSIVVSLDKRIEYAVVSPNRIMIGKNVLIVGPLGTRFGENEGELNGGNGDPLDMRSDMRWLTPALDAELDAFEALLATNDVDDDGRLRPAHPVESQGLEPNFMDLDGDEFVDEFDLFLNAFDLDDDGRVVYDADLAGGATVEFEGVDDQFAHLVDNAIPDRNGDGVVDADDTLLGWRDGILDSWDRYAKVQGRLAFAVARSDWEAEHGGPVRTVVRGSIRAGTDVPAMSFGLDEDQLRLVTTEMFGDTAAYYFDRASNGETFEDQVAAGVSEGGEALLPGEEDHPGYETTPLGSSNPYDLYLRPIFRDMTFRDVEIPVGTNALFENCTFVGVTYVRTDPDCQDVNWNYAGALEDADPGPGFVIRTRFEGLVSNHPELGEIPDSKPLSNNLRFENCTFLGALAGDTPGEYTHWRNKIQITGATRFFSDPEDPEVLAQPDGEDLHDLLLTIPPEVRAELQKSSIMMPGWSVDVGSFTNEVDEDDLDATARVDLRGVIIAGILDIRGTAHVRGTLLMTFRPISGEGPLYYDGQADAFNTTIGYFGPDDGDGEGSDPLSPDFEGFGEIVLEYDPDLVLPDGIPWPILAEPVAASYREGAP
;
A
#
# COMPACT_ATOMS: atom_id res chain seq x y z
N MET A 1 -21.76 16.35 -44.60
CA MET A 1 -21.71 16.12 -46.08
C MET A 1 -21.33 14.65 -46.24
N THR A 2 -22.30 13.90 -46.71
CA THR A 2 -22.26 12.60 -47.42
C THR A 2 -21.53 11.45 -46.72
N THR A 3 -22.30 10.56 -46.08
CA THR A 3 -23.00 9.33 -46.61
C THR A 3 -22.09 8.33 -47.33
N ASP A 4 -21.95 7.11 -46.81
CA ASP A 4 -22.55 5.85 -47.27
C ASP A 4 -21.88 4.68 -46.50
N ASP A 5 -22.55 3.90 -45.75
CA ASP A 5 -23.41 2.74 -45.97
C ASP A 5 -22.75 1.59 -46.73
N ARG A 6 -22.64 0.42 -46.05
CA ARG A 6 -22.81 -0.96 -46.50
C ARG A 6 -22.48 -1.98 -45.41
N THR A 7 -23.46 -2.49 -44.70
CA THR A 7 -24.13 -3.81 -44.83
C THR A 7 -23.26 -5.01 -45.21
N GLY A 8 -23.34 -6.03 -44.39
CA GLY A 8 -22.92 -7.40 -44.76
C GLY A 8 -22.92 -8.33 -43.55
N THR A 9 -24.09 -8.79 -43.18
CA THR A 9 -24.63 -10.15 -43.10
C THR A 9 -23.85 -11.23 -42.34
N THR A 10 -24.42 -11.55 -41.20
CA THR A 10 -24.81 -12.85 -40.62
C THR A 10 -24.12 -14.15 -41.07
N SER A 11 -23.72 -14.93 -40.11
CA SER A 11 -24.02 -16.37 -40.12
C SER A 11 -24.13 -16.94 -38.71
N GLU A 12 -25.35 -17.29 -38.35
CA GLU A 12 -25.67 -18.20 -37.27
C GLU A 12 -25.14 -19.61 -37.57
N ALA A 13 -24.63 -20.27 -36.53
CA ALA A 13 -24.53 -21.74 -36.54
C ALA A 13 -25.04 -22.28 -35.21
N ARG A 14 -26.34 -22.51 -35.15
CA ARG A 14 -26.97 -23.40 -34.16
C ARG A 14 -26.63 -24.83 -34.49
N GLY A 15 -25.92 -25.52 -33.62
CA GLY A 15 -25.75 -26.97 -33.63
C GLY A 15 -26.71 -27.64 -32.65
N ASN A 16 -27.88 -28.02 -33.10
CA ASN A 16 -28.75 -28.95 -32.38
C ASN A 16 -28.25 -30.38 -32.54
N PHE A 17 -27.96 -31.06 -31.46
CA PHE A 17 -27.84 -32.52 -31.45
C PHE A 17 -28.89 -33.10 -30.52
N MET A 18 -30.04 -33.47 -31.11
CA MET A 18 -30.98 -34.45 -30.54
C MET A 18 -30.84 -35.72 -31.31
N ALA A 19 -30.30 -36.74 -30.70
CA ALA A 19 -30.37 -38.11 -31.25
C ALA A 19 -31.63 -38.79 -30.73
N SER A 20 -32.61 -38.91 -31.62
CA SER A 20 -33.80 -39.73 -31.44
C SER A 20 -33.52 -41.16 -31.91
N ILE A 21 -33.61 -42.12 -31.04
CA ILE A 21 -33.55 -43.53 -31.34
C ILE A 21 -34.98 -44.07 -31.24
N HIS A 22 -35.61 -44.28 -32.39
CA HIS A 22 -36.79 -45.15 -32.57
C HIS A 22 -36.38 -46.48 -33.19
N PRO A 23 -36.74 -47.62 -32.65
CA PRO A 23 -36.75 -48.86 -33.40
C PRO A 23 -38.19 -49.11 -33.93
N ALA A 24 -38.32 -49.15 -35.25
CA ALA A 24 -39.49 -49.57 -35.95
C ALA A 24 -39.61 -51.11 -35.89
N ILE A 25 -40.65 -51.63 -35.27
CA ILE A 25 -41.01 -53.04 -35.33
C ILE A 25 -42.10 -53.20 -36.48
N ARG A 26 -41.69 -53.80 -37.59
CA ARG A 26 -42.57 -54.25 -38.66
C ARG A 26 -43.33 -55.49 -38.24
N ALA A 27 -44.61 -55.37 -38.19
CA ALA A 27 -45.56 -56.53 -38.11
C ALA A 27 -45.54 -57.36 -39.38
N ARG A 28 -45.21 -58.59 -39.27
CA ARG A 28 -45.52 -59.65 -40.25
C ARG A 28 -46.64 -60.52 -39.68
N ARG A 29 -47.78 -60.52 -40.38
CA ARG A 29 -48.87 -61.56 -40.27
C ARG A 29 -48.43 -62.86 -40.94
N PRO A 30 -48.70 -63.98 -40.30
CA PRO A 30 -49.01 -65.17 -41.07
C PRO A 30 -50.40 -65.70 -40.77
N ARG A 31 -50.91 -66.34 -41.81
CA ARG A 31 -52.26 -66.89 -42.02
C ARG A 31 -52.52 -68.10 -41.14
N ARG A 32 -53.81 -68.27 -40.89
CA ARG A 32 -54.56 -69.38 -40.29
C ARG A 32 -54.10 -70.79 -40.71
N HIS A 33 -54.08 -71.68 -39.74
CA HIS A 33 -54.65 -72.97 -39.87
C HIS A 33 -55.15 -73.39 -38.48
N GLY A 34 -56.44 -73.69 -38.44
CA GLY A 34 -57.09 -74.17 -37.24
C GLY A 34 -56.84 -75.66 -37.02
N ARG A 35 -56.73 -75.96 -35.75
CA ARG A 35 -57.06 -77.29 -35.21
C ARG A 35 -57.65 -77.09 -33.83
N HIS A 36 -58.90 -77.46 -33.70
CA HIS A 36 -59.58 -77.56 -32.43
C HIS A 36 -58.99 -78.69 -31.60
N LEU A 37 -58.49 -78.35 -30.46
CA LEU A 37 -58.32 -79.24 -29.35
C LEU A 37 -59.08 -78.67 -28.16
N ARG A 38 -60.17 -79.40 -27.84
CA ARG A 38 -60.91 -79.12 -26.57
C ARG A 38 -60.07 -79.51 -25.40
N PHE A 39 -59.64 -78.51 -24.61
CA PHE A 39 -59.19 -78.70 -23.28
C PHE A 39 -60.26 -78.26 -22.28
N ALA A 40 -60.72 -79.28 -21.53
CA ALA A 40 -61.72 -79.09 -20.50
C ALA A 40 -61.15 -78.15 -19.34
N ALA A 41 -62.05 -77.42 -18.90
CA ALA A 41 -61.99 -76.45 -17.84
C ALA A 41 -61.15 -76.82 -16.58
N ARG A 42 -60.07 -76.11 -16.39
CA ARG A 42 -59.58 -75.79 -15.04
C ARG A 42 -59.59 -74.29 -14.93
N ARG A 43 -60.79 -73.71 -14.88
CA ARG A 43 -60.98 -72.24 -14.87
C ARG A 43 -60.82 -71.59 -13.48
N GLY A 44 -60.50 -72.31 -12.44
CA GLY A 44 -60.45 -71.77 -11.07
C GLY A 44 -59.07 -71.32 -10.62
N VAL A 45 -58.00 -72.02 -10.97
CA VAL A 45 -56.67 -71.73 -10.44
C VAL A 45 -55.94 -70.62 -11.15
N ALA A 46 -56.13 -70.53 -12.49
CA ALA A 46 -55.47 -69.46 -13.28
C ALA A 46 -56.02 -68.07 -12.95
N SER A 47 -57.34 -67.98 -12.63
CA SER A 47 -57.91 -66.68 -12.23
C SER A 47 -57.49 -66.27 -10.86
N VAL A 48 -57.32 -67.18 -9.93
CA VAL A 48 -56.81 -66.87 -8.59
C VAL A 48 -55.31 -66.45 -8.62
N LEU A 49 -54.53 -67.18 -9.44
CA LEU A 49 -53.08 -66.76 -9.63
C LEU A 49 -53.01 -65.45 -10.37
N ALA A 50 -53.77 -65.15 -11.37
CA ALA A 50 -53.84 -63.88 -12.05
C ALA A 50 -54.25 -62.76 -11.09
N MET A 51 -55.23 -63.01 -10.20
CA MET A 51 -55.67 -62.07 -9.20
C MET A 51 -54.63 -61.83 -8.15
N MET A 52 -53.92 -62.90 -7.67
CA MET A 52 -52.77 -62.76 -6.78
C MET A 52 -51.62 -61.96 -7.41
N PHE A 53 -51.27 -62.24 -8.66
CA PHE A 53 -50.25 -61.43 -9.37
C PHE A 53 -50.71 -60.02 -9.54
N LEU A 54 -51.95 -59.75 -9.83
CA LEU A 54 -52.47 -58.36 -10.01
C LEU A 54 -52.45 -57.60 -8.66
N VAL A 55 -52.77 -58.29 -7.58
CA VAL A 55 -52.66 -57.68 -6.22
C VAL A 55 -51.18 -57.45 -5.82
N ILE A 56 -50.28 -58.38 -6.07
CA ILE A 56 -48.87 -58.24 -5.79
C ILE A 56 -48.24 -57.13 -6.63
N PHE A 57 -48.46 -57.18 -7.95
CA PHE A 57 -47.99 -56.14 -8.84
C PHE A 57 -48.61 -54.77 -8.56
N GLY A 58 -49.91 -54.73 -8.24
CA GLY A 58 -50.60 -53.53 -7.82
C GLY A 58 -50.05 -52.94 -6.52
N SER A 59 -49.78 -53.81 -5.52
CA SER A 59 -49.18 -53.37 -4.26
C SER A 59 -47.72 -52.90 -4.43
N LEU A 60 -46.95 -53.60 -5.28
CA LEU A 60 -45.58 -53.20 -5.61
C LEU A 60 -45.56 -51.87 -6.37
N ALA A 61 -46.42 -51.71 -7.35
CA ALA A 61 -46.57 -50.47 -8.09
C ALA A 61 -47.01 -49.31 -7.16
N ALA A 62 -47.94 -49.54 -6.26
CA ALA A 62 -48.35 -48.56 -5.26
C ALA A 62 -47.20 -48.23 -4.29
N ALA A 63 -46.43 -49.20 -3.83
CA ALA A 63 -45.26 -49.00 -3.00
C ALA A 63 -44.18 -48.19 -3.76
N MET A 64 -43.87 -48.51 -4.99
CA MET A 64 -42.96 -47.76 -5.85
C MET A 64 -43.44 -46.32 -6.10
N ALA A 65 -44.73 -46.11 -6.31
CA ALA A 65 -45.30 -44.77 -6.45
C ALA A 65 -45.17 -43.92 -5.19
N VAL A 66 -45.36 -44.53 -3.99
CA VAL A 66 -45.16 -43.86 -2.71
C VAL A 66 -43.72 -43.51 -2.50
N VAL A 67 -42.75 -44.43 -2.79
CA VAL A 67 -41.33 -44.16 -2.70
C VAL A 67 -40.90 -43.08 -3.71
N ALA A 68 -41.38 -43.17 -4.94
CA ALA A 68 -41.05 -42.19 -5.98
C ALA A 68 -41.57 -40.79 -5.58
N THR A 69 -42.83 -40.70 -5.09
CA THR A 69 -43.37 -39.42 -4.60
C THR A 69 -42.65 -38.91 -3.36
N GLY A 70 -42.20 -39.80 -2.48
CA GLY A 70 -41.34 -39.44 -1.33
C GLY A 70 -40.01 -38.86 -1.79
N ASN A 71 -39.34 -39.55 -2.72
CA ASN A 71 -38.05 -39.07 -3.28
C ASN A 71 -38.19 -37.73 -4.03
N LEU A 72 -39.27 -37.55 -4.81
CA LEU A 72 -39.55 -36.28 -5.48
C LEU A 72 -39.78 -35.14 -4.50
N ARG A 73 -40.50 -35.37 -3.41
CA ARG A 73 -40.69 -34.39 -2.35
C ARG A 73 -39.37 -34.03 -1.66
N THR A 74 -38.56 -35.02 -1.36
CA THR A 74 -37.23 -34.79 -0.74
C THR A 74 -36.33 -34.00 -1.69
N ALA A 75 -36.32 -34.34 -2.98
CA ALA A 75 -35.54 -33.59 -3.97
C ALA A 75 -36.06 -32.15 -4.15
N ASP A 76 -37.39 -31.93 -4.16
CA ASP A 76 -37.99 -30.60 -4.23
C ASP A 76 -37.63 -29.76 -2.98
N VAL A 77 -37.70 -30.33 -1.80
CA VAL A 77 -37.27 -29.64 -0.57
C VAL A 77 -35.78 -29.33 -0.58
N SER A 78 -34.93 -30.30 -1.00
CA SER A 78 -33.49 -30.08 -1.11
C SER A 78 -33.13 -28.94 -2.08
N LEU A 79 -33.79 -28.92 -3.25
CA LEU A 79 -33.65 -27.85 -4.25
C LEU A 79 -34.04 -26.48 -3.66
N ARG A 80 -35.17 -26.43 -2.93
CA ARG A 80 -35.60 -25.18 -2.29
C ARG A 80 -34.66 -24.71 -1.20
N VAL A 81 -34.14 -25.65 -0.41
CA VAL A 81 -33.11 -25.33 0.59
C VAL A 81 -31.88 -24.72 -0.10
N SER A 82 -31.35 -25.35 -1.16
CA SER A 82 -30.23 -24.82 -1.92
C SER A 82 -30.52 -23.43 -2.49
N ARG A 83 -31.68 -23.22 -3.07
CA ARG A 83 -32.11 -21.92 -3.65
C ARG A 83 -32.27 -20.84 -2.57
N ALA A 84 -32.81 -21.20 -1.41
CA ALA A 84 -32.92 -20.26 -0.29
C ALA A 84 -31.54 -19.90 0.29
N THR A 85 -30.62 -20.88 0.38
CA THR A 85 -29.23 -20.63 0.79
C THR A 85 -28.53 -19.71 -0.21
N SER A 86 -28.57 -20.01 -1.51
CA SER A 86 -27.97 -19.15 -2.53
C SER A 86 -28.58 -17.74 -2.56
N ALA A 87 -29.88 -17.61 -2.27
CA ALA A 87 -30.48 -16.28 -2.14
C ALA A 87 -29.96 -15.52 -0.91
N ALA A 88 -29.76 -16.21 0.22
CA ALA A 88 -29.17 -15.61 1.42
C ALA A 88 -27.71 -15.21 1.18
N GLU A 89 -26.91 -16.03 0.51
CA GLU A 89 -25.54 -15.75 0.11
C GLU A 89 -25.47 -14.51 -0.80
N THR A 90 -26.32 -14.48 -1.84
CA THR A 90 -26.44 -13.32 -2.73
C THR A 90 -26.78 -12.05 -1.96
N GLY A 91 -27.72 -12.15 -1.02
CA GLY A 91 -28.10 -11.03 -0.19
C GLY A 91 -26.98 -10.59 0.74
N LEU A 92 -26.22 -11.53 1.29
CA LEU A 92 -25.10 -11.22 2.18
C LEU A 92 -24.00 -10.44 1.43
N VAL A 93 -23.56 -10.96 0.28
CA VAL A 93 -22.55 -10.31 -0.57
C VAL A 93 -23.04 -8.91 -1.02
N TYR A 94 -24.28 -8.82 -1.46
CA TYR A 94 -24.86 -7.55 -1.87
C TYR A 94 -24.94 -6.54 -0.71
N GLY A 95 -25.39 -6.99 0.46
CA GLY A 95 -25.50 -6.14 1.64
C GLY A 95 -24.15 -5.64 2.14
N THR A 96 -23.14 -6.51 2.13
CA THR A 96 -21.77 -6.16 2.50
C THR A 96 -21.20 -5.13 1.53
N TRP A 97 -21.31 -5.39 0.23
CA TRP A 97 -20.85 -4.45 -0.81
C TRP A 97 -21.51 -3.07 -0.72
N ILE A 98 -22.81 -2.98 -0.40
CA ILE A 98 -23.48 -1.68 -0.19
C ILE A 98 -22.86 -0.98 1.03
N LEU A 99 -22.63 -1.71 2.13
CA LEU A 99 -22.06 -1.11 3.34
C LEU A 99 -20.63 -0.63 3.10
N GLU A 100 -19.80 -1.43 2.43
CA GLU A 100 -18.44 -1.07 2.04
C GLU A 100 -18.42 0.22 1.21
N ARG A 101 -19.20 0.24 0.15
CA ARG A 101 -19.29 1.41 -0.73
C ARG A 101 -19.79 2.67 -0.03
N GLU A 102 -20.78 2.57 0.83
CA GLU A 102 -21.34 3.76 1.50
C GLU A 102 -20.46 4.23 2.66
N ALA A 103 -19.71 3.33 3.31
CA ALA A 103 -18.76 3.69 4.36
C ALA A 103 -17.63 4.58 3.83
N THR A 104 -17.09 4.30 2.64
CA THR A 104 -16.00 5.10 2.04
C THR A 104 -16.38 6.55 1.75
N ARG A 105 -17.67 6.88 1.78
CA ARG A 105 -18.17 8.26 1.65
C ARG A 105 -17.98 9.10 2.91
N PHE A 106 -17.79 8.45 4.05
CA PHE A 106 -17.59 9.11 5.34
C PHE A 106 -16.11 9.32 5.57
N VAL A 107 -15.66 10.56 5.40
CA VAL A 107 -14.30 11.00 5.66
C VAL A 107 -14.25 11.57 7.06
N VAL A 108 -13.48 10.97 7.94
CA VAL A 108 -13.41 11.33 9.35
C VAL A 108 -12.00 11.77 9.72
N ARG A 109 -11.89 12.71 10.67
CA ARG A 109 -10.60 13.19 11.21
C ARG A 109 -10.16 12.43 12.45
N LYS A 110 -11.06 11.77 13.14
CA LYS A 110 -10.73 10.90 14.27
C LYS A 110 -9.84 9.74 13.79
N GLY A 111 -8.72 9.51 14.46
CA GLY A 111 -7.71 8.51 14.04
C GLY A 111 -8.17 7.08 14.22
N ASP A 112 -8.89 6.81 15.31
CA ASP A 112 -9.40 5.49 15.64
C ASP A 112 -10.93 5.46 15.61
N ILE A 113 -11.51 4.44 15.00
CA ILE A 113 -12.95 4.19 14.97
C ILE A 113 -13.31 3.28 16.14
N ASP A 114 -13.35 3.83 17.34
CA ASP A 114 -13.83 3.10 18.51
C ASP A 114 -15.33 2.77 18.45
N ALA A 115 -15.80 1.93 19.36
CA ALA A 115 -17.17 1.42 19.35
C ALA A 115 -18.22 2.53 19.53
N ASP A 116 -17.92 3.55 20.34
CA ASP A 116 -18.86 4.66 20.59
C ASP A 116 -18.95 5.55 19.36
N PHE A 117 -17.83 5.84 18.73
CA PHE A 117 -17.80 6.64 17.50
C PHE A 117 -18.43 5.89 16.31
N ALA A 118 -18.24 4.57 16.20
CA ALA A 118 -18.90 3.74 15.21
C ALA A 118 -20.43 3.75 15.34
N ASP A 119 -20.97 3.69 16.58
CA ASP A 119 -22.42 3.83 16.83
C ASP A 119 -22.90 5.24 16.48
N ASP A 120 -22.13 6.28 16.81
CA ASP A 120 -22.43 7.66 16.45
C ASP A 120 -22.43 7.89 14.93
N LEU A 121 -21.47 7.34 14.19
CA LEU A 121 -21.45 7.37 12.73
C LEU A 121 -22.66 6.64 12.13
N TRP A 122 -22.98 5.49 12.67
CA TRP A 122 -24.14 4.74 12.22
C TRP A 122 -25.45 5.50 12.43
N ARG A 123 -25.61 6.18 13.57
CA ARG A 123 -26.82 6.92 13.94
C ARG A 123 -26.84 8.37 13.50
N GLY A 124 -25.70 8.95 13.13
CA GLY A 124 -25.55 10.36 12.82
C GLY A 124 -25.57 11.28 14.04
N THR A 125 -25.03 10.81 15.17
CA THR A 125 -25.03 11.52 16.46
C THR A 125 -23.68 12.10 16.86
N TRP A 126 -22.65 11.98 16.00
CA TRP A 126 -21.30 12.49 16.26
C TRP A 126 -21.29 13.97 16.63
N ASN A 127 -20.36 14.32 17.51
CA ASN A 127 -20.19 15.68 17.96
C ASN A 127 -19.03 16.35 17.22
N THR A 128 -19.33 17.26 16.31
CA THR A 128 -18.35 17.99 15.51
C THR A 128 -17.31 18.79 16.32
N GLY A 129 -17.54 18.98 17.61
CA GLY A 129 -16.63 19.73 18.49
C GLY A 129 -15.58 18.88 19.20
N THR A 130 -15.80 17.58 19.33
CA THR A 130 -14.90 16.66 20.08
C THR A 130 -14.33 15.53 19.21
N ASP A 131 -15.10 15.10 18.18
CA ASP A 131 -14.72 13.95 17.36
C ASP A 131 -14.10 14.39 16.02
N GLY A 132 -13.82 15.70 15.89
CA GLY A 132 -13.39 16.26 14.65
C GLY A 132 -14.49 16.38 13.60
N GLU A 133 -14.12 16.85 12.44
CA GLU A 133 -15.06 17.06 11.34
C GLU A 133 -15.34 15.74 10.61
N VAL A 134 -16.59 15.38 10.47
CA VAL A 134 -17.05 14.29 9.61
C VAL A 134 -17.61 14.89 8.34
N SER A 135 -17.01 14.58 7.22
CA SER A 135 -17.49 14.98 5.90
C SER A 135 -18.13 13.78 5.21
N VAL A 136 -19.26 14.01 4.53
CA VAL A 136 -19.95 12.99 3.75
C VAL A 136 -19.90 13.39 2.29
N LEU A 137 -19.20 12.59 1.49
CA LEU A 137 -19.06 12.84 0.07
C LEU A 137 -20.34 12.45 -0.69
N ASP A 138 -20.77 13.30 -1.61
CA ASP A 138 -21.88 12.96 -2.50
C ASP A 138 -21.37 12.11 -3.66
N PRO A 139 -21.92 10.91 -3.89
CA PRO A 139 -21.53 10.10 -5.04
C PRO A 139 -22.02 10.75 -6.33
N GLU A 140 -21.23 10.70 -7.37
CA GLU A 140 -21.64 11.10 -8.71
C GLU A 140 -22.88 10.29 -9.14
N GLY A 141 -23.97 11.00 -9.45
CA GLY A 141 -25.23 10.40 -9.86
C GLY A 141 -26.26 10.13 -8.77
N TYR A 142 -25.99 10.49 -7.52
CA TYR A 142 -27.00 10.47 -6.44
C TYR A 142 -27.96 11.64 -6.61
N THR A 143 -29.24 11.34 -6.82
CA THR A 143 -30.29 12.35 -6.97
C THR A 143 -31.01 12.68 -5.65
N SER A 144 -30.42 12.36 -4.51
CA SER A 144 -30.98 12.68 -3.19
C SER A 144 -30.81 14.16 -2.89
N ALA A 145 -31.89 14.84 -2.58
CA ALA A 145 -31.90 16.28 -2.32
C ALA A 145 -31.29 16.70 -0.98
N SER A 146 -30.70 15.77 -0.23
CA SER A 146 -30.00 16.05 1.04
C SER A 146 -28.90 15.02 1.23
N PRO A 147 -27.69 15.45 1.63
CA PRO A 147 -26.63 14.51 1.99
C PRO A 147 -27.10 13.62 3.15
N ALA A 148 -26.73 12.35 3.10
CA ALA A 148 -27.00 11.42 4.20
C ALA A 148 -26.38 11.98 5.49
N ARG A 149 -27.14 11.91 6.60
CA ARG A 149 -26.67 12.40 7.91
C ARG A 149 -26.05 11.31 8.75
N SER A 150 -26.21 10.05 8.33
CA SER A 150 -25.65 8.89 9.02
C SER A 150 -25.30 7.79 8.02
N LEU A 151 -24.43 6.88 8.43
CA LEU A 151 -24.09 5.72 7.61
C LEU A 151 -25.33 4.83 7.38
N ALA A 152 -26.20 4.67 8.39
CA ALA A 152 -27.46 3.94 8.22
C ALA A 152 -28.37 4.60 7.18
N GLU A 153 -28.44 5.94 7.13
CA GLU A 153 -29.21 6.66 6.10
C GLU A 153 -28.57 6.49 4.71
N ALA A 154 -27.25 6.53 4.60
CA ALA A 154 -26.56 6.30 3.34
C ALA A 154 -26.84 4.91 2.78
N VAL A 155 -26.67 3.86 3.61
CA VAL A 155 -27.00 2.48 3.26
C VAL A 155 -28.48 2.33 2.86
N ARG A 156 -29.40 2.95 3.62
CA ARG A 156 -30.84 2.97 3.31
C ARG A 156 -31.09 3.57 1.93
N ASP A 157 -30.50 4.73 1.66
CA ASP A 157 -30.74 5.48 0.44
C ASP A 157 -30.13 4.78 -0.78
N ALA A 158 -28.99 4.12 -0.60
CA ALA A 158 -28.39 3.26 -1.61
C ALA A 158 -29.30 2.09 -2.01
N HIS A 159 -29.97 1.45 -1.06
CA HIS A 159 -30.96 0.42 -1.34
C HIS A 159 -32.20 0.97 -2.06
N LEU A 160 -32.53 2.25 -1.91
CA LEU A 160 -33.65 2.87 -2.61
C LEU A 160 -33.30 3.33 -4.03
N ALA A 161 -32.06 3.74 -4.26
CA ALA A 161 -31.59 4.28 -5.54
C ALA A 161 -31.07 3.20 -6.50
N GLY A 162 -30.75 1.99 -6.03
CA GLY A 162 -30.09 0.94 -6.80
C GLY A 162 -30.91 0.43 -7.98
N GLU A 163 -30.22 -0.15 -8.98
CA GLU A 163 -30.81 -0.84 -10.14
C GLU A 163 -31.80 -1.95 -9.76
N HIS A 164 -31.85 -2.32 -8.49
CA HIS A 164 -32.74 -3.35 -7.94
C HIS A 164 -34.08 -2.80 -7.46
N ALA A 165 -34.36 -1.51 -7.62
CA ALA A 165 -35.68 -0.94 -7.26
C ALA A 165 -36.84 -1.65 -7.96
N GLU A 166 -36.62 -2.18 -9.16
CA GLU A 166 -37.57 -3.00 -9.91
C GLU A 166 -37.70 -4.44 -9.37
N ALA A 167 -36.73 -4.93 -8.62
CA ALA A 167 -36.74 -6.28 -8.06
C ALA A 167 -37.41 -6.37 -6.68
N ILE A 168 -37.81 -5.25 -6.10
CA ILE A 168 -38.51 -5.19 -4.81
C ILE A 168 -39.93 -5.74 -4.97
N GLU A 169 -40.37 -6.59 -4.05
CA GLU A 169 -41.71 -7.22 -4.09
C GLU A 169 -42.81 -6.15 -4.11
N PRO A 170 -43.75 -6.24 -5.06
CA PRO A 170 -44.91 -5.38 -5.08
C PRO A 170 -45.84 -5.72 -3.90
N GLY A 171 -45.86 -4.91 -2.88
CA GLY A 171 -46.71 -5.12 -1.72
C GLY A 171 -46.06 -4.85 -0.39
N ASP A 172 -44.76 -4.74 -0.32
CA ASP A 172 -44.08 -4.21 0.84
C ASP A 172 -44.23 -2.67 0.89
N VAL A 173 -45.14 -2.24 1.70
CA VAL A 173 -45.61 -0.85 1.77
C VAL A 173 -44.81 -0.10 2.85
N GLY A 174 -43.52 -0.17 2.85
CA GLY A 174 -42.72 0.60 3.81
C GLY A 174 -41.39 1.00 3.20
N LEU A 175 -40.89 2.19 3.45
CA LEU A 175 -39.47 2.53 3.21
C LEU A 175 -38.60 1.68 4.14
N PRO A 176 -37.35 1.34 3.78
CA PRO A 176 -36.39 0.81 4.74
C PRO A 176 -36.42 1.69 5.99
N ALA A 177 -36.63 1.08 7.14
CA ALA A 177 -36.81 1.81 8.40
C ALA A 177 -35.62 1.52 9.31
N ILE A 178 -35.08 2.57 9.91
CA ILE A 178 -34.09 2.50 10.98
C ILE A 178 -34.88 2.47 12.30
N ASP A 179 -34.59 1.46 13.14
CA ASP A 179 -35.18 1.33 14.46
C ASP A 179 -34.54 2.34 15.43
N ASP A 180 -35.31 3.28 15.93
CA ASP A 180 -34.87 4.35 16.84
C ASP A 180 -34.22 3.81 18.15
N GLY A 181 -34.56 2.59 18.57
CA GLY A 181 -34.06 2.00 19.81
C GLY A 181 -32.76 1.19 19.62
N THR A 182 -32.73 0.36 18.62
CA THR A 182 -31.59 -0.56 18.35
C THR A 182 -30.63 -0.01 17.30
N GLY A 183 -31.05 0.96 16.49
CA GLY A 183 -30.30 1.40 15.32
C GLY A 183 -30.33 0.43 14.13
N ALA A 184 -31.05 -0.69 14.24
CA ALA A 184 -31.09 -1.67 13.19
C ALA A 184 -31.82 -1.14 11.94
N LEU A 185 -31.27 -1.40 10.75
CA LEU A 185 -31.86 -1.04 9.47
C LEU A 185 -32.42 -2.30 8.82
N ASP A 186 -33.74 -2.37 8.66
CA ASP A 186 -34.41 -3.42 7.90
C ASP A 186 -34.64 -2.97 6.46
N VAL A 187 -34.09 -3.77 5.50
CA VAL A 187 -34.24 -3.54 4.06
C VAL A 187 -35.38 -4.38 3.50
N ARG A 188 -36.09 -3.84 2.52
CA ARG A 188 -37.15 -4.58 1.82
C ARG A 188 -36.65 -5.85 1.17
N PRO A 189 -37.54 -6.86 1.01
CA PRO A 189 -37.22 -8.07 0.24
C PRO A 189 -36.80 -7.75 -1.19
N ILE A 190 -35.70 -8.33 -1.66
CA ILE A 190 -35.13 -8.16 -2.99
C ILE A 190 -35.15 -9.52 -3.69
N ARG A 191 -35.66 -9.59 -4.93
CA ARG A 191 -35.62 -10.81 -5.74
C ARG A 191 -34.25 -11.01 -6.35
N VAL A 192 -33.78 -12.27 -6.37
CA VAL A 192 -32.52 -12.62 -7.01
C VAL A 192 -32.56 -12.44 -8.54
N SER A 193 -33.74 -12.49 -9.13
CA SER A 193 -33.92 -12.22 -10.55
C SER A 193 -35.35 -11.71 -10.85
N PRO A 194 -35.63 -11.17 -12.06
CA PRO A 194 -36.94 -10.65 -12.44
C PRO A 194 -38.06 -11.72 -12.57
N ASP A 195 -37.72 -13.02 -12.50
CA ASP A 195 -38.71 -14.11 -12.53
C ASP A 195 -39.61 -14.01 -11.27
N PRO A 196 -40.94 -13.95 -11.43
CA PRO A 196 -41.88 -13.95 -10.31
C PRO A 196 -41.74 -15.12 -9.34
N ASN A 197 -41.15 -16.23 -9.79
CA ASN A 197 -40.93 -17.42 -8.99
C ASN A 197 -39.45 -17.51 -8.46
N ALA A 198 -38.65 -16.50 -8.72
CA ALA A 198 -37.30 -16.48 -8.19
C ALA A 198 -37.28 -16.39 -6.64
N PRO A 199 -36.32 -17.01 -5.99
CA PRO A 199 -36.11 -16.78 -4.58
C PRO A 199 -35.81 -15.30 -4.34
N TRP A 200 -36.01 -14.87 -3.14
CA TRP A 200 -35.70 -13.52 -2.69
C TRP A 200 -34.95 -13.54 -1.38
N PHE A 201 -34.32 -12.43 -1.03
CA PHE A 201 -33.64 -12.24 0.25
C PHE A 201 -34.11 -10.95 0.94
N ARG A 202 -33.96 -10.91 2.26
CA ARG A 202 -34.17 -9.73 3.09
C ARG A 202 -32.88 -9.46 3.83
N LEU A 203 -32.46 -8.20 3.88
CA LEU A 203 -31.31 -7.74 4.62
C LEU A 203 -31.70 -7.01 5.90
N ARG A 204 -30.85 -7.15 6.89
CA ARG A 204 -30.89 -6.36 8.11
C ARG A 204 -29.47 -6.04 8.54
N TYR A 205 -29.22 -4.78 8.87
CA TYR A 205 -27.99 -4.28 9.41
C TYR A 205 -28.19 -3.99 10.88
N GLU A 206 -27.29 -4.47 11.73
CA GLU A 206 -27.38 -4.33 13.19
C GLU A 206 -26.04 -3.82 13.71
N PRO A 207 -25.96 -2.59 14.27
CA PRO A 207 -24.76 -2.17 14.99
C PRO A 207 -24.54 -3.10 16.18
N ILE A 208 -23.27 -3.48 16.42
CA ILE A 208 -22.89 -4.38 17.51
C ILE A 208 -22.49 -3.53 18.71
N PRO A 209 -23.23 -3.55 19.81
CA PRO A 209 -22.91 -2.74 20.97
C PRO A 209 -21.52 -3.05 21.54
N GLY A 210 -20.67 -2.05 21.69
CA GLY A 210 -19.32 -2.17 22.23
C GLY A 210 -18.29 -2.71 21.26
N GLU A 211 -18.62 -2.77 19.96
CA GLU A 211 -17.70 -3.12 18.88
C GLU A 211 -17.81 -2.10 17.74
N SER A 212 -16.70 -1.80 17.09
CA SER A 212 -16.66 -0.95 15.87
C SER A 212 -17.12 -1.75 14.66
N ALA A 213 -18.34 -2.30 14.71
CA ALA A 213 -18.78 -3.25 13.71
C ALA A 213 -20.29 -3.25 13.48
N ILE A 214 -20.67 -3.60 12.26
CA ILE A 214 -22.06 -3.77 11.83
C ILE A 214 -22.27 -5.23 11.44
N ARG A 215 -23.29 -5.89 12.01
CA ARG A 215 -23.70 -7.23 11.56
C ARG A 215 -24.65 -7.10 10.39
N VAL A 216 -24.29 -7.73 9.27
CA VAL A 216 -25.15 -7.90 8.11
C VAL A 216 -25.83 -9.27 8.19
N VAL A 217 -27.16 -9.27 8.23
CA VAL A 217 -27.98 -10.49 8.28
C VAL A 217 -28.78 -10.59 6.99
N SER A 218 -28.67 -11.71 6.32
CA SER A 218 -29.42 -12.02 5.09
C SER A 218 -30.33 -13.24 5.28
N GLU A 219 -31.65 -13.04 5.12
CA GLU A 219 -32.66 -14.10 5.14
C GLU A 219 -33.07 -14.42 3.70
N GLY A 220 -32.58 -15.52 3.13
CA GLY A 220 -32.99 -16.03 1.84
C GLY A 220 -34.23 -16.90 1.92
N VAL A 221 -35.17 -16.71 0.98
CA VAL A 221 -36.48 -17.37 0.97
C VAL A 221 -36.81 -17.95 -0.41
N ASP A 222 -37.13 -19.23 -0.46
CA ASP A 222 -37.76 -19.87 -1.62
C ASP A 222 -39.09 -20.55 -1.18
N ARG A 223 -40.19 -19.85 -1.45
CA ARG A 223 -41.55 -20.21 -1.01
C ARG A 223 -41.65 -20.27 0.53
N GLU A 224 -41.69 -21.50 1.09
CA GLU A 224 -41.82 -21.75 2.53
C GLU A 224 -40.50 -22.01 3.23
N VAL A 225 -39.44 -22.20 2.45
CA VAL A 225 -38.11 -22.48 3.00
C VAL A 225 -37.35 -21.18 3.23
N ARG A 226 -36.81 -21.03 4.44
CA ARG A 226 -36.00 -19.89 4.84
C ARG A 226 -34.61 -20.34 5.27
N ARG A 227 -33.59 -19.53 4.96
CA ARG A 227 -32.22 -19.68 5.42
C ARG A 227 -31.68 -18.32 5.81
N THR A 228 -31.05 -18.24 6.95
CA THR A 228 -30.44 -17.03 7.47
C THR A 228 -28.94 -17.20 7.52
N LEU A 229 -28.23 -16.22 6.96
CA LEU A 229 -26.78 -16.10 7.02
C LEU A 229 -26.44 -14.76 7.62
N SER A 230 -25.31 -14.67 8.32
CA SER A 230 -24.82 -13.40 8.84
C SER A 230 -23.31 -13.32 8.79
N ILE A 231 -22.79 -12.11 8.65
CA ILE A 231 -21.40 -11.75 8.75
C ILE A 231 -21.26 -10.45 9.54
N VAL A 232 -20.15 -10.28 10.24
CA VAL A 232 -19.80 -9.02 10.89
C VAL A 232 -18.90 -8.25 9.93
N VAL A 233 -19.16 -6.98 9.79
CA VAL A 233 -18.34 -6.04 9.01
C VAL A 233 -17.76 -5.05 10.01
N SER A 234 -16.43 -5.03 10.17
CA SER A 234 -15.72 -4.05 10.98
C SER A 234 -15.70 -2.70 10.28
N LEU A 235 -15.83 -1.64 11.05
CA LEU A 235 -15.57 -0.27 10.59
C LEU A 235 -14.20 0.14 11.09
N ASP A 236 -13.35 0.56 10.19
CA ASP A 236 -11.98 0.89 10.47
C ASP A 236 -11.56 2.14 9.68
N LYS A 237 -10.46 2.74 10.08
CA LYS A 237 -9.83 3.83 9.33
C LYS A 237 -8.35 3.54 9.19
N ARG A 238 -7.94 3.14 8.01
CA ARG A 238 -6.54 2.87 7.72
C ARG A 238 -6.20 3.28 6.30
N ILE A 239 -4.93 3.51 6.07
CA ILE A 239 -4.36 3.72 4.75
C ILE A 239 -3.89 2.36 4.26
N GLU A 240 -4.37 1.91 3.11
CA GLU A 240 -4.08 0.58 2.56
C GLU A 240 -2.79 0.54 1.72
N TYR A 241 -1.87 1.48 1.92
CA TYR A 241 -0.65 1.62 1.12
C TYR A 241 0.57 1.79 2.03
N ALA A 242 1.66 1.14 1.67
CA ALA A 242 2.97 1.40 2.26
C ALA A 242 3.48 2.79 1.89
N VAL A 243 3.21 3.22 0.65
CA VAL A 243 3.59 4.54 0.15
C VAL A 243 2.43 5.15 -0.62
N VAL A 244 2.06 6.38 -0.29
CA VAL A 244 1.13 7.20 -1.09
C VAL A 244 1.79 8.53 -1.41
N SER A 245 1.89 8.86 -2.69
CA SER A 245 2.58 10.04 -3.16
C SER A 245 1.81 10.82 -4.22
N PRO A 246 1.76 12.14 -4.15
CA PRO A 246 1.31 12.99 -5.25
C PRO A 246 2.39 13.22 -6.29
N ASN A 247 3.67 12.91 -5.98
CA ASN A 247 4.80 13.09 -6.86
C ASN A 247 5.30 11.75 -7.43
N ARG A 248 6.27 11.83 -8.32
CA ARG A 248 6.97 10.69 -8.90
C ARG A 248 7.64 9.86 -7.80
N ILE A 249 7.62 8.55 -7.95
CA ILE A 249 8.32 7.64 -7.05
C ILE A 249 9.48 7.01 -7.82
N MET A 250 10.65 6.99 -7.19
CA MET A 250 11.84 6.32 -7.71
C MET A 250 12.28 5.25 -6.73
N ILE A 251 12.38 4.01 -7.19
CA ILE A 251 12.83 2.87 -6.37
C ILE A 251 14.14 2.36 -6.96
N GLY A 252 15.22 2.61 -6.22
CA GLY A 252 16.58 2.25 -6.62
C GLY A 252 17.00 0.84 -6.22
N LYS A 253 18.32 0.67 -6.04
CA LYS A 253 18.95 -0.57 -5.58
C LYS A 253 18.63 -0.86 -4.11
N ASN A 254 18.79 -2.11 -3.71
CA ASN A 254 18.72 -2.61 -2.33
C ASN A 254 17.48 -2.16 -1.58
N VAL A 255 16.32 -2.20 -2.25
CA VAL A 255 15.03 -1.76 -1.70
C VAL A 255 14.04 -2.90 -1.76
N LEU A 256 13.40 -3.16 -0.64
CA LEU A 256 12.24 -4.03 -0.53
C LEU A 256 11.07 -3.25 0.06
N ILE A 257 9.94 -3.24 -0.64
CA ILE A 257 8.69 -2.66 -0.16
C ILE A 257 7.68 -3.79 0.04
N VAL A 258 7.34 -4.07 1.28
CA VAL A 258 6.29 -5.02 1.65
C VAL A 258 5.01 -4.26 1.86
N GLY A 259 4.16 -4.23 0.85
CA GLY A 259 2.87 -3.52 0.86
C GLY A 259 2.57 -2.81 -0.45
N PRO A 260 1.33 -2.35 -0.63
CA PRO A 260 0.93 -1.63 -1.82
C PRO A 260 1.55 -0.24 -1.91
N LEU A 261 1.78 0.23 -3.15
CA LEU A 261 2.33 1.54 -3.45
C LEU A 261 1.41 2.27 -4.40
N GLY A 262 1.16 3.55 -4.14
CA GLY A 262 0.29 4.37 -4.97
C GLY A 262 0.86 5.76 -5.29
N THR A 263 0.71 6.20 -6.54
CA THR A 263 1.03 7.57 -6.94
C THR A 263 -0.04 8.16 -7.84
N ARG A 264 -0.31 9.46 -7.62
CA ARG A 264 -1.18 10.26 -8.48
C ARG A 264 -0.42 11.17 -9.42
N PHE A 265 0.89 11.00 -9.53
CA PHE A 265 1.69 11.72 -10.53
C PHE A 265 1.29 11.29 -11.94
N GLY A 266 1.25 12.25 -12.86
CA GLY A 266 0.87 12.03 -14.25
C GLY A 266 -0.63 12.12 -14.55
N GLU A 267 -1.49 12.35 -13.55
CA GLU A 267 -2.93 12.56 -13.81
C GLU A 267 -3.25 13.93 -14.36
N ASN A 268 -2.43 14.95 -14.09
CA ASN A 268 -2.63 16.31 -14.60
C ASN A 268 -1.89 16.54 -15.91
N GLU A 269 -2.49 17.41 -16.74
CA GLU A 269 -1.88 17.81 -18.00
C GLU A 269 -0.51 18.46 -17.75
N GLY A 270 0.53 17.93 -18.39
CA GLY A 270 1.89 18.43 -18.34
C GLY A 270 2.79 17.79 -17.27
N GLU A 271 2.28 16.95 -16.38
CA GLU A 271 3.12 16.24 -15.41
C GLU A 271 4.03 15.21 -16.09
N LEU A 272 3.54 14.47 -17.07
CA LEU A 272 4.31 13.49 -17.83
C LEU A 272 5.18 14.13 -18.94
N ASN A 273 5.10 15.43 -19.15
CA ASN A 273 5.61 16.08 -20.35
C ASN A 273 7.11 16.41 -20.26
N GLY A 274 7.84 16.04 -21.29
CA GLY A 274 9.11 16.66 -21.66
C GLY A 274 10.26 16.53 -20.68
N GLY A 275 10.39 15.43 -19.96
CA GLY A 275 11.47 15.18 -19.01
C GLY A 275 11.02 15.18 -17.54
N ASN A 276 9.72 15.34 -17.29
CA ASN A 276 9.18 15.18 -15.94
C ASN A 276 9.20 13.73 -15.46
N GLY A 277 9.54 12.81 -16.35
CA GLY A 277 9.73 11.41 -16.03
C GLY A 277 8.44 10.61 -15.87
N ASP A 278 8.60 9.39 -15.50
CA ASP A 278 7.52 8.43 -15.34
C ASP A 278 6.94 8.49 -13.92
N PRO A 279 5.67 8.14 -13.69
CA PRO A 279 5.07 8.10 -12.36
C PRO A 279 5.82 7.22 -11.37
N LEU A 280 6.38 6.12 -11.86
CA LEU A 280 7.24 5.22 -11.12
C LEU A 280 8.45 4.83 -12.00
N ASP A 281 9.65 4.98 -11.45
CA ASP A 281 10.87 4.38 -11.97
C ASP A 281 11.33 3.32 -10.95
N MET A 282 11.31 2.08 -11.36
CA MET A 282 11.74 0.95 -10.52
C MET A 282 12.76 0.14 -11.29
N ARG A 283 13.92 -0.11 -10.67
CA ARG A 283 15.04 -0.79 -11.31
C ARG A 283 15.29 -2.17 -10.72
N SER A 284 15.66 -3.10 -11.57
CA SER A 284 16.02 -4.46 -11.19
C SER A 284 17.38 -4.51 -10.49
N ASP A 285 17.48 -5.27 -9.40
CA ASP A 285 18.75 -5.50 -8.72
C ASP A 285 19.66 -6.43 -9.51
N MET A 286 19.11 -7.38 -10.29
CA MET A 286 19.91 -8.27 -11.16
C MET A 286 20.65 -7.49 -12.23
N ARG A 287 20.06 -6.47 -12.79
CA ARG A 287 20.72 -5.58 -13.77
C ARG A 287 21.91 -4.84 -13.16
N TRP A 288 21.77 -4.38 -11.94
CA TRP A 288 22.86 -3.71 -11.24
C TRP A 288 23.96 -4.66 -10.77
N LEU A 289 23.57 -5.86 -10.38
CA LEU A 289 24.51 -6.88 -9.94
C LEU A 289 25.40 -7.34 -11.08
N THR A 290 24.87 -7.44 -12.30
CA THR A 290 25.62 -7.96 -13.44
C THR A 290 25.25 -7.30 -14.77
N PRO A 291 25.88 -6.18 -15.12
CA PRO A 291 25.72 -5.55 -16.44
C PRO A 291 26.00 -6.47 -17.61
N ALA A 292 26.70 -7.60 -17.38
CA ALA A 292 26.94 -8.59 -18.43
C ALA A 292 25.69 -9.25 -18.99
N LEU A 293 24.56 -9.20 -18.24
CA LEU A 293 23.24 -9.73 -18.63
C LEU A 293 22.32 -8.71 -19.26
N ASP A 294 22.74 -7.47 -19.47
CA ASP A 294 21.86 -6.41 -19.97
C ASP A 294 21.09 -6.79 -21.24
N ALA A 295 21.76 -7.44 -22.17
CA ALA A 295 21.13 -7.84 -23.43
C ALA A 295 20.07 -8.93 -23.23
N GLU A 296 20.29 -9.86 -22.32
CA GLU A 296 19.35 -10.93 -21.96
C GLU A 296 18.18 -10.36 -21.16
N LEU A 297 18.44 -9.47 -20.23
CA LEU A 297 17.42 -8.74 -19.44
C LEU A 297 16.56 -7.86 -20.35
N ASP A 298 17.12 -7.11 -21.29
CA ASP A 298 16.39 -6.35 -22.29
C ASP A 298 15.48 -7.24 -23.15
N ALA A 299 15.99 -8.42 -23.55
CA ALA A 299 15.21 -9.38 -24.33
C ALA A 299 14.07 -9.98 -23.50
N PHE A 300 14.29 -10.23 -22.23
CA PHE A 300 13.26 -10.71 -21.31
C PHE A 300 12.21 -9.65 -21.01
N GLU A 301 12.58 -8.42 -20.76
CA GLU A 301 11.66 -7.30 -20.59
C GLU A 301 10.77 -7.07 -21.82
N ALA A 302 11.34 -7.22 -23.02
CA ALA A 302 10.54 -7.15 -24.24
C ALA A 302 9.53 -8.32 -24.34
N LEU A 303 9.87 -9.48 -23.77
CA LEU A 303 8.96 -10.63 -23.68
C LEU A 303 7.89 -10.39 -22.64
N LEU A 304 8.24 -9.88 -21.46
CA LEU A 304 7.29 -9.44 -20.44
C LEU A 304 6.29 -8.43 -20.99
N ALA A 305 6.75 -7.40 -21.65
CA ALA A 305 5.88 -6.38 -22.26
C ALA A 305 4.84 -6.94 -23.24
N THR A 306 5.07 -8.15 -23.77
CA THR A 306 4.17 -8.79 -24.74
C THR A 306 3.29 -9.88 -24.13
N ASN A 307 3.79 -10.63 -23.16
CA ASN A 307 3.21 -11.89 -22.73
C ASN A 307 2.84 -11.93 -21.25
N ASP A 308 3.37 -11.08 -20.42
CA ASP A 308 2.99 -10.92 -19.02
C ASP A 308 1.54 -10.44 -18.96
N VAL A 309 0.65 -11.27 -18.43
CA VAL A 309 -0.81 -11.04 -18.47
C VAL A 309 -1.29 -10.23 -17.28
N ASP A 310 -0.60 -10.33 -16.16
CA ASP A 310 -0.96 -9.67 -14.91
C ASP A 310 0.04 -8.58 -14.49
N ASP A 311 1.03 -8.31 -15.36
CA ASP A 311 2.07 -7.28 -15.19
C ASP A 311 2.90 -7.48 -13.90
N ASP A 312 3.12 -8.73 -13.49
CA ASP A 312 3.87 -9.04 -12.26
C ASP A 312 5.38 -9.15 -12.48
N GLY A 313 5.85 -9.05 -13.72
CA GLY A 313 7.26 -9.12 -14.09
C GLY A 313 7.83 -10.52 -14.18
N ARG A 314 6.92 -11.53 -14.20
CA ARG A 314 7.29 -12.95 -14.29
C ARG A 314 6.43 -13.64 -15.33
N LEU A 315 6.90 -14.76 -15.87
CA LEU A 315 6.16 -15.53 -16.86
C LEU A 315 5.98 -16.97 -16.37
N ARG A 316 4.77 -17.48 -16.45
CA ARG A 316 4.43 -18.85 -16.06
C ARG A 316 4.58 -19.80 -17.23
N PRO A 317 5.52 -20.77 -17.20
CA PRO A 317 5.70 -21.75 -18.27
C PRO A 317 4.45 -22.59 -18.54
N ALA A 318 3.57 -22.77 -17.55
CA ALA A 318 2.32 -23.50 -17.71
C ALA A 318 1.18 -22.65 -18.29
N HIS A 319 1.31 -21.33 -18.35
CA HIS A 319 0.26 -20.44 -18.85
C HIS A 319 0.26 -20.33 -20.38
N PRO A 320 -0.90 -20.43 -21.07
CA PRO A 320 -0.94 -20.53 -22.54
C PRO A 320 -0.50 -19.26 -23.30
N VAL A 321 -0.48 -18.10 -22.65
CA VAL A 321 -0.02 -16.85 -23.24
C VAL A 321 1.41 -16.57 -22.80
N GLU A 322 1.67 -16.61 -21.51
CA GLU A 322 2.97 -16.26 -20.91
C GLU A 322 4.09 -17.20 -21.35
N SER A 323 3.81 -18.46 -21.60
CA SER A 323 4.78 -19.43 -22.13
C SER A 323 5.26 -19.15 -23.55
N GLN A 324 4.66 -18.20 -24.27
CA GLN A 324 5.03 -17.93 -25.66
C GLN A 324 6.38 -17.20 -25.73
N GLY A 325 7.34 -17.82 -26.35
CA GLY A 325 8.66 -17.25 -26.56
C GLY A 325 9.70 -17.54 -25.46
N LEU A 326 9.28 -18.22 -24.38
CA LEU A 326 10.21 -18.62 -23.32
C LEU A 326 11.30 -19.58 -23.85
N GLU A 327 10.90 -20.67 -24.48
CA GLU A 327 11.87 -21.65 -24.99
C GLU A 327 12.56 -21.21 -26.31
N PRO A 328 13.83 -21.49 -26.46
CA PRO A 328 14.72 -22.27 -25.58
C PRO A 328 15.59 -21.41 -24.63
N ASN A 329 15.37 -20.10 -24.56
CA ASN A 329 16.31 -19.17 -23.94
C ASN A 329 15.98 -18.85 -22.48
N PHE A 330 14.73 -19.01 -22.09
CA PHE A 330 14.26 -18.66 -20.75
C PHE A 330 13.59 -19.88 -20.14
N MET A 331 14.10 -20.33 -19.02
CA MET A 331 13.62 -21.53 -18.30
C MET A 331 13.54 -21.22 -16.82
N ASP A 332 12.60 -21.83 -16.14
CA ASP A 332 12.47 -21.86 -14.70
C ASP A 332 13.57 -22.79 -14.16
N LEU A 333 14.61 -22.22 -13.56
CA LEU A 333 15.81 -22.92 -13.10
C LEU A 333 15.79 -23.16 -11.59
N ASP A 334 15.12 -22.31 -10.81
CA ASP A 334 14.99 -22.48 -9.37
C ASP A 334 13.74 -23.28 -8.97
N GLY A 335 12.85 -23.56 -9.92
CA GLY A 335 11.71 -24.46 -9.73
C GLY A 335 10.50 -23.84 -9.01
N ASP A 336 10.36 -22.52 -9.06
CA ASP A 336 9.25 -21.80 -8.42
C ASP A 336 7.97 -21.72 -9.25
N GLU A 337 7.96 -22.32 -10.46
CA GLU A 337 6.88 -22.31 -11.44
C GLU A 337 6.78 -21.01 -12.26
N PHE A 338 7.73 -20.08 -12.14
CA PHE A 338 7.83 -18.86 -12.91
C PHE A 338 9.16 -18.80 -13.64
N VAL A 339 9.27 -17.86 -14.56
CA VAL A 339 10.54 -17.41 -15.14
C VAL A 339 10.66 -15.93 -14.91
N ASP A 340 11.73 -15.51 -14.24
CA ASP A 340 12.00 -14.11 -13.96
C ASP A 340 13.50 -13.78 -14.16
N GLU A 341 13.92 -12.60 -13.74
CA GLU A 341 15.30 -12.14 -13.95
C GLU A 341 16.35 -12.99 -13.20
N PHE A 342 15.93 -13.64 -12.10
CA PHE A 342 16.84 -14.51 -11.35
C PHE A 342 17.19 -15.79 -12.12
N ASP A 343 16.23 -16.35 -12.87
CA ASP A 343 16.53 -17.49 -13.74
C ASP A 343 17.57 -17.16 -14.83
N LEU A 344 17.55 -15.91 -15.34
CA LEU A 344 18.55 -15.46 -16.29
C LEU A 344 19.94 -15.42 -15.64
N PHE A 345 19.98 -14.97 -14.38
CA PHE A 345 21.21 -14.95 -13.61
C PHE A 345 21.72 -16.37 -13.34
N LEU A 346 20.88 -17.29 -12.90
CA LEU A 346 21.22 -18.69 -12.72
C LEU A 346 21.73 -19.33 -14.02
N ASN A 347 21.04 -19.11 -15.13
CA ASN A 347 21.48 -19.66 -16.43
C ASN A 347 22.89 -19.23 -16.85
N ALA A 348 23.33 -18.08 -16.37
CA ALA A 348 24.65 -17.54 -16.72
C ALA A 348 25.75 -17.97 -15.74
N PHE A 349 25.44 -18.10 -14.46
CA PHE A 349 26.45 -18.19 -13.40
C PHE A 349 26.34 -19.42 -12.52
N ASP A 350 25.20 -20.09 -12.42
CA ASP A 350 25.10 -21.39 -11.75
C ASP A 350 25.80 -22.47 -12.62
N LEU A 351 26.94 -22.92 -12.17
CA LEU A 351 27.79 -23.84 -12.92
C LEU A 351 27.54 -25.30 -12.60
N ASP A 352 26.88 -25.57 -11.49
CA ASP A 352 26.63 -26.96 -11.06
C ASP A 352 25.13 -27.33 -11.04
N ASP A 353 24.29 -26.42 -11.51
CA ASP A 353 22.84 -26.57 -11.65
C ASP A 353 22.13 -26.86 -10.28
N ASP A 354 22.60 -26.24 -9.18
CA ASP A 354 22.01 -26.43 -7.84
C ASP A 354 20.98 -25.36 -7.45
N GLY A 355 20.76 -24.39 -8.32
CA GLY A 355 19.75 -23.33 -8.18
C GLY A 355 20.22 -22.13 -7.34
N ARG A 356 21.52 -21.99 -7.17
CA ARG A 356 22.16 -20.88 -6.45
C ARG A 356 23.55 -20.58 -7.02
N VAL A 357 24.10 -19.44 -6.66
CA VAL A 357 25.42 -19.00 -7.14
C VAL A 357 26.28 -18.55 -5.97
N VAL A 358 27.42 -19.16 -5.77
CA VAL A 358 28.35 -18.79 -4.68
C VAL A 358 29.22 -17.63 -5.14
N TYR A 359 29.18 -16.51 -4.42
CA TYR A 359 30.02 -15.34 -4.69
C TYR A 359 31.13 -15.14 -3.64
N ASP A 360 30.96 -15.63 -2.42
CA ASP A 360 31.97 -15.57 -1.36
C ASP A 360 32.18 -16.96 -0.72
N ALA A 361 33.37 -17.51 -0.90
CA ALA A 361 33.73 -18.84 -0.38
C ALA A 361 33.90 -18.87 1.13
N ASP A 362 34.28 -17.77 1.76
CA ASP A 362 34.55 -17.72 3.21
C ASP A 362 33.21 -17.70 3.95
N LEU A 363 32.22 -16.92 3.51
CA LEU A 363 30.87 -16.88 4.05
C LEU A 363 30.09 -18.15 3.71
N ALA A 364 30.16 -18.64 2.50
CA ALA A 364 29.50 -19.86 2.04
C ALA A 364 30.13 -21.17 2.56
N GLY A 365 30.87 -21.12 3.66
CA GLY A 365 31.43 -22.32 4.33
C GLY A 365 32.51 -23.03 3.54
N GLY A 366 33.19 -22.39 2.61
CA GLY A 366 34.26 -22.90 1.78
C GLY A 366 33.80 -23.54 0.47
N ALA A 367 32.62 -23.19 -0.02
CA ALA A 367 32.13 -23.59 -1.34
C ALA A 367 33.00 -22.98 -2.46
N THR A 368 32.86 -23.47 -3.69
CA THR A 368 33.59 -22.93 -4.84
C THR A 368 32.89 -21.66 -5.33
N VAL A 369 33.63 -20.56 -5.43
CA VAL A 369 33.10 -19.33 -6.01
C VAL A 369 32.76 -19.53 -7.48
N GLU A 370 31.58 -19.22 -7.89
CA GLU A 370 31.05 -19.32 -9.26
C GLU A 370 30.94 -17.94 -9.91
N PHE A 371 30.68 -16.92 -9.14
CA PHE A 371 30.55 -15.56 -9.60
C PHE A 371 31.56 -14.64 -8.87
N GLU A 372 32.56 -14.13 -9.62
CA GLU A 372 33.55 -13.19 -9.11
C GLU A 372 33.21 -11.74 -9.44
N GLY A 373 31.93 -11.41 -9.57
CA GLY A 373 31.54 -10.14 -10.10
C GLY A 373 30.60 -9.34 -9.19
N VAL A 374 30.43 -9.79 -7.96
CA VAL A 374 29.75 -8.94 -6.94
C VAL A 374 30.63 -7.71 -6.78
N ASP A 375 30.18 -6.62 -7.36
CA ASP A 375 30.87 -5.34 -7.39
C ASP A 375 31.28 -4.96 -5.96
N ASP A 376 32.38 -4.23 -5.81
CA ASP A 376 32.81 -3.63 -4.54
C ASP A 376 31.66 -2.91 -3.84
N GLN A 377 30.63 -2.55 -4.60
CA GLN A 377 29.36 -1.97 -4.11
C GLN A 377 28.60 -2.82 -3.09
N PHE A 378 28.73 -4.12 -3.12
CA PHE A 378 28.10 -5.02 -2.15
C PHE A 378 29.11 -5.61 -1.17
N ALA A 379 30.39 -5.42 -1.39
CA ALA A 379 31.45 -5.96 -0.54
C ALA A 379 31.27 -5.56 0.92
N HIS A 380 30.92 -4.31 1.19
CA HIS A 380 30.68 -3.83 2.55
C HIS A 380 29.42 -4.43 3.21
N LEU A 381 28.41 -4.87 2.44
CA LEU A 381 27.26 -5.61 2.98
C LEU A 381 27.65 -7.04 3.36
N VAL A 382 28.65 -7.58 2.69
CA VAL A 382 29.20 -8.92 2.91
C VAL A 382 30.11 -8.94 4.16
N ASP A 383 30.90 -7.89 4.35
CA ASP A 383 31.89 -7.79 5.45
C ASP A 383 31.28 -7.47 6.80
N ASN A 384 30.01 -7.05 6.86
CA ASN A 384 29.34 -6.74 8.12
C ASN A 384 28.84 -8.02 8.79
N ALA A 385 29.09 -8.13 10.09
CA ALA A 385 28.52 -9.18 10.91
C ALA A 385 26.97 -9.14 10.84
N ILE A 386 26.36 -10.18 10.33
CA ILE A 386 24.91 -10.32 10.29
C ILE A 386 24.42 -10.58 11.71
N PRO A 387 23.52 -9.77 12.28
CA PRO A 387 22.95 -10.08 13.58
C PRO A 387 22.00 -11.27 13.47
N ASP A 388 22.01 -12.17 14.45
CA ASP A 388 20.99 -13.19 14.62
C ASP A 388 19.66 -12.49 14.97
N ARG A 389 18.83 -12.22 13.95
CA ARG A 389 17.57 -11.48 14.09
C ARG A 389 16.41 -12.33 14.58
N ASN A 390 16.40 -13.59 14.20
CA ASN A 390 15.34 -14.51 14.61
C ASN A 390 15.61 -15.12 16.00
N GLY A 391 16.83 -14.98 16.55
CA GLY A 391 17.22 -15.41 17.89
C GLY A 391 17.39 -16.93 18.02
N ASP A 392 17.61 -17.64 16.94
CA ASP A 392 17.78 -19.10 16.94
C ASP A 392 19.23 -19.53 17.22
N GLY A 393 20.17 -18.60 17.24
CA GLY A 393 21.59 -18.79 17.50
C GLY A 393 22.40 -19.26 16.29
N VAL A 394 21.82 -19.19 15.11
CA VAL A 394 22.46 -19.43 13.82
C VAL A 394 22.31 -18.18 12.98
N VAL A 395 23.35 -17.68 12.40
CA VAL A 395 23.28 -16.55 11.44
C VAL A 395 23.16 -17.15 10.05
N ASP A 396 22.02 -16.96 9.40
CA ASP A 396 21.74 -17.48 8.07
C ASP A 396 20.84 -16.54 7.25
N ALA A 397 20.30 -17.04 6.14
CA ALA A 397 19.47 -16.25 5.25
C ALA A 397 18.20 -15.63 5.92
N ASP A 398 17.68 -16.30 6.96
CA ASP A 398 16.54 -15.80 7.71
C ASP A 398 16.85 -14.55 8.57
N ASP A 399 18.13 -14.25 8.78
CA ASP A 399 18.61 -13.08 9.51
C ASP A 399 18.81 -11.85 8.65
N THR A 400 18.93 -12.01 7.35
CA THR A 400 19.08 -10.89 6.42
C THR A 400 17.73 -10.48 5.87
N LEU A 401 17.50 -9.18 5.73
CA LEU A 401 16.30 -8.68 5.09
C LEU A 401 16.34 -8.87 3.57
N LEU A 402 17.53 -8.84 2.98
CA LEU A 402 17.75 -8.96 1.56
C LEU A 402 18.51 -10.22 1.13
N GLY A 403 18.89 -11.09 2.05
CA GLY A 403 19.52 -12.37 1.74
C GLY A 403 21.02 -12.34 1.35
N TRP A 404 21.60 -11.24 1.02
CA TRP A 404 22.86 -11.07 0.30
C TRP A 404 24.13 -11.20 1.14
N ARG A 405 24.02 -11.62 2.38
CA ARG A 405 25.13 -11.59 3.34
C ARG A 405 25.71 -12.93 3.70
N ASP A 406 25.25 -13.99 3.08
CA ASP A 406 25.69 -15.37 3.35
C ASP A 406 26.72 -15.92 2.35
N GLY A 407 27.12 -15.11 1.36
CA GLY A 407 28.08 -15.51 0.31
C GLY A 407 27.48 -16.32 -0.82
N ILE A 408 26.16 -16.46 -0.83
CA ILE A 408 25.38 -17.23 -1.80
C ILE A 408 24.27 -16.34 -2.36
N LEU A 409 24.01 -16.39 -3.64
CA LEU A 409 22.81 -15.84 -4.27
C LEU A 409 21.88 -16.99 -4.61
N ASP A 410 20.75 -17.06 -3.93
CA ASP A 410 19.74 -18.11 -4.08
C ASP A 410 18.32 -17.57 -4.21
N SER A 411 17.31 -18.41 -4.03
CA SER A 411 15.90 -18.01 -4.15
C SER A 411 15.46 -17.00 -3.09
N TRP A 412 16.20 -16.81 -1.99
CA TRP A 412 15.92 -15.81 -0.97
C TRP A 412 16.38 -14.42 -1.42
N ASP A 413 17.44 -14.34 -2.19
CA ASP A 413 17.92 -13.10 -2.78
C ASP A 413 17.05 -12.62 -3.94
N ARG A 414 16.31 -13.57 -4.54
CA ARG A 414 15.32 -13.28 -5.54
C ARG A 414 14.07 -12.71 -4.92
N TYR A 415 14.04 -11.48 -4.61
CA TYR A 415 12.87 -10.82 -4.08
C TYR A 415 12.23 -9.88 -5.10
N ALA A 416 10.94 -9.67 -4.95
CA ALA A 416 10.26 -8.59 -5.65
C ALA A 416 10.63 -7.27 -4.99
N LYS A 417 10.90 -6.25 -5.80
CA LYS A 417 11.07 -4.88 -5.30
C LYS A 417 9.85 -4.43 -4.51
N VAL A 418 8.66 -4.86 -4.94
CA VAL A 418 7.40 -4.58 -4.29
C VAL A 418 6.62 -5.86 -4.06
N GLN A 419 6.43 -6.21 -2.81
CA GLN A 419 5.51 -7.28 -2.38
C GLN A 419 4.13 -6.68 -2.08
N GLY A 420 3.46 -6.21 -3.12
CA GLY A 420 2.18 -5.52 -3.07
C GLY A 420 1.78 -5.05 -4.46
N ARG A 421 0.58 -4.49 -4.58
CA ARG A 421 0.12 -3.93 -5.85
C ARG A 421 0.68 -2.53 -6.08
N LEU A 422 0.84 -2.16 -7.35
CA LEU A 422 1.11 -0.80 -7.78
C LEU A 422 -0.18 -0.13 -8.26
N ALA A 423 -0.43 1.09 -7.80
CA ALA A 423 -1.66 1.84 -8.06
C ALA A 423 -1.33 3.21 -8.66
N PHE A 424 -1.92 3.50 -9.82
CA PHE A 424 -1.65 4.72 -10.58
C PHE A 424 -2.95 5.46 -10.90
N ALA A 425 -3.00 6.76 -10.67
CA ALA A 425 -4.10 7.60 -11.14
C ALA A 425 -4.03 7.84 -12.64
N VAL A 426 -2.85 7.87 -13.22
CA VAL A 426 -2.67 8.02 -14.66
C VAL A 426 -3.23 6.80 -15.42
N ALA A 427 -3.85 7.05 -16.58
CA ALA A 427 -4.26 5.97 -17.45
C ALA A 427 -3.03 5.34 -18.14
N ARG A 428 -3.00 4.02 -18.23
CA ARG A 428 -1.89 3.28 -18.86
C ARG A 428 -1.56 3.78 -20.27
N SER A 429 -2.60 4.04 -21.08
CA SER A 429 -2.44 4.52 -22.46
C SER A 429 -1.76 5.88 -22.55
N ASP A 430 -1.99 6.73 -21.57
CA ASP A 430 -1.46 8.08 -21.55
C ASP A 430 0.00 8.07 -21.12
N TRP A 431 0.31 7.25 -20.11
CA TRP A 431 1.70 7.02 -19.70
C TRP A 431 2.54 6.41 -20.83
N GLU A 432 2.11 5.27 -21.42
CA GLU A 432 2.83 4.61 -22.53
C GLU A 432 2.98 5.49 -23.78
N ALA A 433 2.02 6.38 -24.03
CA ALA A 433 2.10 7.30 -25.15
C ALA A 433 3.16 8.40 -24.93
N GLU A 434 3.28 8.90 -23.72
CA GLU A 434 4.26 9.93 -23.38
C GLU A 434 5.67 9.36 -23.20
N HIS A 435 5.77 8.24 -22.52
CA HIS A 435 7.04 7.51 -22.40
C HIS A 435 7.56 6.98 -23.75
N GLY A 436 6.65 6.69 -24.70
CA GLY A 436 7.00 6.14 -26.02
C GLY A 436 7.28 4.64 -26.04
N GLY A 437 6.91 3.90 -24.99
CA GLY A 437 7.09 2.46 -24.85
C GLY A 437 6.18 1.85 -23.79
N PRO A 438 6.21 0.55 -23.60
CA PRO A 438 5.46 -0.12 -22.55
C PRO A 438 5.94 0.29 -21.14
N VAL A 439 5.01 0.32 -20.17
CA VAL A 439 5.33 0.65 -18.77
C VAL A 439 6.42 -0.25 -18.19
N ARG A 440 6.48 -1.51 -18.59
CA ARG A 440 7.50 -2.48 -18.14
C ARG A 440 8.95 -2.11 -18.51
N THR A 441 9.15 -1.14 -19.36
CA THR A 441 10.50 -0.64 -19.66
C THR A 441 11.09 0.27 -18.57
N VAL A 442 10.24 0.81 -17.71
CA VAL A 442 10.63 1.66 -16.56
C VAL A 442 10.28 1.04 -15.21
N VAL A 443 9.27 0.16 -15.18
CA VAL A 443 8.93 -0.63 -13.99
C VAL A 443 9.56 -1.99 -14.14
N ARG A 444 10.82 -2.11 -13.72
CA ARG A 444 11.64 -3.32 -13.85
C ARG A 444 11.69 -4.09 -12.54
N GLY A 445 11.78 -5.40 -12.60
CA GLY A 445 11.74 -6.31 -11.46
C GLY A 445 10.35 -6.88 -11.20
N SER A 446 10.24 -7.84 -10.32
CA SER A 446 9.00 -8.55 -10.03
C SER A 446 8.12 -7.82 -9.00
N ILE A 447 6.79 -7.99 -9.15
CA ILE A 447 5.76 -7.38 -8.31
C ILE A 447 4.85 -8.50 -7.81
N ARG A 448 4.80 -8.73 -6.51
CA ARG A 448 4.02 -9.81 -5.89
C ARG A 448 2.75 -9.26 -5.23
N ALA A 449 1.69 -9.09 -6.03
CA ALA A 449 0.43 -8.48 -5.56
C ALA A 449 -0.57 -9.45 -4.90
N GLY A 450 -0.30 -10.75 -4.91
CA GLY A 450 -1.24 -11.79 -4.45
C GLY A 450 -2.00 -12.44 -5.60
N THR A 451 -2.75 -13.52 -5.32
CA THR A 451 -3.26 -14.44 -6.36
C THR A 451 -4.43 -13.94 -7.18
N ASP A 452 -5.19 -12.97 -6.73
CA ASP A 452 -6.42 -12.53 -7.40
C ASP A 452 -6.47 -11.01 -7.65
N VAL A 453 -5.34 -10.33 -7.51
CA VAL A 453 -5.23 -8.87 -7.65
C VAL A 453 -4.23 -8.57 -8.77
N PRO A 454 -4.57 -7.71 -9.76
CA PRO A 454 -3.60 -7.29 -10.75
C PRO A 454 -2.42 -6.59 -10.08
N ALA A 455 -1.21 -6.90 -10.52
CA ALA A 455 0.01 -6.31 -9.98
C ALA A 455 0.06 -4.79 -10.20
N MET A 456 -0.46 -4.30 -11.31
CA MET A 456 -0.60 -2.88 -11.59
C MET A 456 -2.05 -2.50 -11.88
N SER A 457 -2.49 -1.37 -11.34
CA SER A 457 -3.81 -0.79 -11.56
C SER A 457 -3.67 0.65 -12.04
N PHE A 458 -4.38 1.02 -13.11
CA PHE A 458 -4.24 2.31 -13.77
C PHE A 458 -5.57 3.04 -13.85
N GLY A 459 -5.53 4.38 -13.95
CA GLY A 459 -6.71 5.21 -14.12
C GLY A 459 -7.58 5.24 -12.86
N LEU A 460 -6.98 5.13 -11.70
CA LEU A 460 -7.67 5.15 -10.42
C LEU A 460 -8.16 6.56 -10.11
N ASP A 461 -9.41 6.66 -9.71
CA ASP A 461 -10.00 7.92 -9.27
C ASP A 461 -9.61 8.29 -7.82
N GLU A 462 -10.09 9.46 -7.36
CA GLU A 462 -9.77 9.97 -6.02
C GLU A 462 -10.33 9.11 -4.89
N ASP A 463 -11.41 8.37 -5.14
CA ASP A 463 -11.97 7.46 -4.13
C ASP A 463 -11.16 6.17 -3.99
N GLN A 464 -10.47 5.76 -5.06
CA GLN A 464 -9.67 4.53 -5.13
C GLN A 464 -8.21 4.74 -4.72
N LEU A 465 -7.64 5.91 -5.01
CA LEU A 465 -6.29 6.30 -4.62
C LEU A 465 -6.31 7.73 -4.09
N ARG A 466 -6.50 7.85 -2.78
CA ARG A 466 -6.64 9.14 -2.13
C ARG A 466 -5.29 9.71 -1.73
N LEU A 467 -5.09 11.00 -1.96
CA LEU A 467 -3.96 11.74 -1.44
C LEU A 467 -4.28 12.43 -0.13
N VAL A 468 -3.23 12.71 0.61
CA VAL A 468 -3.22 13.72 1.67
C VAL A 468 -2.52 14.97 1.14
N THR A 469 -3.06 16.14 1.44
CA THR A 469 -2.44 17.41 1.09
C THR A 469 -1.91 18.11 2.34
N THR A 470 -0.96 19.00 2.14
CA THR A 470 -0.32 19.72 3.24
C THR A 470 -1.33 20.46 4.14
N GLU A 471 -2.38 21.03 3.55
CA GLU A 471 -3.39 21.80 4.31
C GLU A 471 -4.27 20.92 5.21
N MET A 472 -4.32 19.62 4.99
CA MET A 472 -5.14 18.71 5.80
C MET A 472 -4.62 18.55 7.23
N PHE A 473 -3.37 18.89 7.51
CA PHE A 473 -2.67 18.61 8.75
C PHE A 473 -2.65 19.73 9.78
N GLY A 474 -3.24 20.88 9.50
CA GLY A 474 -3.20 22.04 10.40
C GLY A 474 -3.69 21.74 11.82
N ASP A 475 -4.78 20.99 11.97
CA ASP A 475 -5.32 20.63 13.29
C ASP A 475 -4.48 19.57 13.99
N THR A 476 -3.89 18.65 13.24
CA THR A 476 -3.00 17.61 13.76
C THR A 476 -1.71 18.23 14.30
N ALA A 477 -1.13 19.17 13.56
CA ALA A 477 0.06 19.90 14.00
C ALA A 477 -0.18 20.67 15.32
N ALA A 478 -1.40 21.16 15.55
CA ALA A 478 -1.76 21.89 16.76
C ALA A 478 -1.59 21.05 18.04
N TYR A 479 -1.92 19.76 18.00
CA TYR A 479 -1.71 18.86 19.16
C TYR A 479 -0.23 18.80 19.56
N TYR A 480 0.64 18.58 18.57
CA TYR A 480 2.08 18.48 18.81
C TYR A 480 2.68 19.83 19.26
N PHE A 481 2.21 20.92 18.64
CA PHE A 481 2.63 22.28 19.04
C PHE A 481 2.24 22.60 20.48
N ASP A 482 0.97 22.39 20.87
CA ASP A 482 0.51 22.65 22.21
C ASP A 482 1.31 21.88 23.26
N ARG A 483 1.72 20.67 22.91
CA ARG A 483 2.54 19.85 23.79
C ARG A 483 3.96 20.40 23.96
N ALA A 484 4.65 20.68 22.86
CA ALA A 484 6.02 21.19 22.88
C ALA A 484 6.12 22.59 23.48
N SER A 485 5.18 23.48 23.18
CA SER A 485 5.17 24.86 23.65
C SER A 485 4.90 25.04 25.15
N ASN A 486 4.40 23.99 25.81
CA ASN A 486 4.20 24.00 27.27
C ASN A 486 5.45 23.55 28.06
N GLY A 487 6.51 23.13 27.36
CA GLY A 487 7.78 22.73 27.92
C GLY A 487 8.68 23.92 28.33
N GLU A 488 9.91 23.63 28.73
CA GLU A 488 10.97 24.62 28.86
C GLU A 488 11.37 25.12 27.47
N THR A 489 11.84 26.38 27.40
CA THR A 489 12.29 26.93 26.11
C THR A 489 13.52 26.20 25.58
N PHE A 490 13.71 26.25 24.26
CA PHE A 490 14.88 25.62 23.63
C PHE A 490 16.21 26.12 24.24
N GLU A 491 16.34 27.43 24.45
CA GLU A 491 17.51 28.04 24.99
C GLU A 491 17.78 27.60 26.45
N ASP A 492 16.74 27.45 27.28
CA ASP A 492 16.85 26.94 28.63
C ASP A 492 17.29 25.48 28.65
N GLN A 493 16.76 24.65 27.77
CA GLN A 493 17.16 23.25 27.65
C GLN A 493 18.59 23.10 27.12
N VAL A 494 19.02 23.90 26.14
CA VAL A 494 20.43 23.96 25.70
C VAL A 494 21.36 24.37 26.89
N ALA A 495 20.99 25.40 27.66
CA ALA A 495 21.78 25.82 28.80
C ALA A 495 21.86 24.72 29.89
N ALA A 496 20.76 24.00 30.12
CA ALA A 496 20.75 22.85 31.04
C ALA A 496 21.65 21.73 30.51
N GLY A 497 21.52 21.35 29.22
CA GLY A 497 22.33 20.33 28.58
C GLY A 497 23.82 20.61 28.67
N VAL A 498 24.26 21.84 28.40
CA VAL A 498 25.65 22.24 28.58
C VAL A 498 26.08 22.11 30.05
N SER A 499 25.22 22.45 31.01
CA SER A 499 25.53 22.28 32.43
C SER A 499 25.66 20.82 32.88
N GLU A 500 25.04 19.90 32.15
CA GLU A 500 25.06 18.45 32.39
C GLU A 500 26.20 17.74 31.65
N GLY A 501 26.94 18.44 30.81
CA GLY A 501 28.15 17.94 30.15
C GLY A 501 28.05 17.82 28.64
N GLY A 502 26.92 18.21 28.07
CA GLY A 502 26.76 18.35 26.62
C GLY A 502 27.52 19.56 26.08
N GLU A 503 27.63 19.64 24.76
CA GLU A 503 28.40 20.68 24.07
C GLU A 503 27.49 21.49 23.13
N ALA A 504 27.69 22.81 23.09
CA ALA A 504 27.10 23.70 22.11
C ALA A 504 28.20 24.45 21.37
N LEU A 505 28.44 24.12 20.10
CA LEU A 505 29.40 24.78 19.22
C LEU A 505 28.72 25.80 18.32
N LEU A 506 29.05 27.04 18.43
CA LEU A 506 28.46 28.08 17.61
C LEU A 506 29.34 28.44 16.41
N PRO A 507 28.73 28.90 15.29
CA PRO A 507 29.46 29.37 14.14
C PRO A 507 30.54 30.41 14.50
N GLY A 508 31.79 30.14 14.09
CA GLY A 508 32.95 31.04 14.37
C GLY A 508 33.80 30.66 15.58
N GLU A 509 33.43 29.61 16.31
CA GLU A 509 34.31 29.01 17.34
C GLU A 509 35.45 28.23 16.68
N GLU A 510 36.57 28.05 17.43
CA GLU A 510 37.83 27.52 16.87
C GLU A 510 37.67 26.05 16.38
N ASP A 511 36.86 25.28 17.09
CA ASP A 511 36.64 23.84 16.80
C ASP A 511 35.41 23.57 15.91
N HIS A 512 34.78 24.63 15.37
CA HIS A 512 33.62 24.47 14.48
C HIS A 512 34.02 23.95 13.09
N PRO A 513 33.41 22.86 12.57
CA PRO A 513 33.84 22.20 11.32
C PRO A 513 33.65 23.06 10.06
N GLY A 514 32.86 24.11 10.13
CA GLY A 514 32.61 25.01 8.99
C GLY A 514 31.25 24.75 8.29
N TYR A 515 31.24 24.98 7.01
CA TYR A 515 30.03 24.82 6.20
C TYR A 515 29.77 23.33 5.87
N GLU A 516 28.53 22.95 5.92
CA GLU A 516 28.01 21.64 5.53
C GLU A 516 27.21 21.75 4.25
N THR A 517 27.33 20.78 3.36
CA THR A 517 26.51 20.68 2.13
C THR A 517 25.09 20.26 2.45
N THR A 518 24.14 20.68 1.62
CA THR A 518 22.75 20.24 1.71
C THR A 518 22.27 19.80 0.32
N PRO A 519 21.85 18.53 0.13
CA PRO A 519 21.88 17.42 1.09
C PRO A 519 23.29 17.04 1.54
N LEU A 520 23.40 16.41 2.72
CA LEU A 520 24.68 15.98 3.24
C LEU A 520 25.36 15.01 2.28
N GLY A 521 26.64 15.25 2.00
CA GLY A 521 27.44 14.39 1.13
C GLY A 521 27.14 14.52 -0.37
N SER A 522 26.22 15.37 -0.76
CA SER A 522 25.94 15.58 -2.19
C SER A 522 27.14 16.20 -2.93
N SER A 523 27.55 15.60 -4.03
CA SER A 523 28.57 16.15 -4.93
C SER A 523 28.10 17.41 -5.67
N ASN A 524 26.76 17.61 -5.75
CA ASN A 524 26.15 18.78 -6.34
C ASN A 524 25.11 19.41 -5.39
N PRO A 525 25.55 19.91 -4.23
CA PRO A 525 24.64 20.44 -3.22
C PRO A 525 23.93 21.68 -3.75
N TYR A 526 22.66 21.84 -3.39
CA TYR A 526 21.94 23.06 -3.79
C TYR A 526 22.17 24.25 -2.84
N ASP A 527 22.68 24.00 -1.62
CA ASP A 527 23.01 25.03 -0.63
C ASP A 527 24.12 24.57 0.33
N LEU A 528 24.65 25.53 1.09
CA LEU A 528 25.62 25.33 2.16
C LEU A 528 25.10 25.99 3.44
N TYR A 529 25.20 25.27 4.56
CA TYR A 529 24.79 25.75 5.88
C TYR A 529 25.96 25.81 6.85
N LEU A 530 26.03 26.88 7.60
CA LEU A 530 26.93 27.03 8.75
C LEU A 530 26.10 26.87 10.02
N ARG A 531 26.01 25.64 10.52
CA ARG A 531 25.07 25.22 11.57
C ARG A 531 25.59 25.43 12.97
N PRO A 532 24.81 25.91 13.95
CA PRO A 532 25.11 25.63 15.36
C PRO A 532 25.02 24.10 15.59
N ILE A 533 25.91 23.56 16.42
CA ILE A 533 25.99 22.11 16.69
C ILE A 533 25.71 21.89 18.18
N PHE A 534 24.79 21.00 18.48
CA PHE A 534 24.42 20.58 19.83
C PHE A 534 24.74 19.10 19.99
N ARG A 535 25.53 18.73 21.00
CA ARG A 535 26.00 17.37 21.23
C ARG A 535 25.66 16.86 22.60
N ASP A 536 25.32 15.55 22.68
CA ASP A 536 25.17 14.80 23.94
C ASP A 536 24.15 15.46 24.90
N MET A 537 23.05 16.00 24.39
CA MET A 537 22.01 16.68 25.15
C MET A 537 20.69 15.90 25.14
N THR A 538 19.91 16.08 26.22
CA THR A 538 18.54 15.55 26.30
C THR A 538 17.55 16.69 26.27
N PHE A 539 16.64 16.66 25.30
CA PHE A 539 15.54 17.60 25.12
C PHE A 539 14.22 16.96 25.52
N ARG A 540 13.27 17.73 26.08
CA ARG A 540 11.99 17.23 26.52
C ARG A 540 10.86 18.14 26.07
N ASP A 541 9.87 17.59 25.32
CA ASP A 541 8.75 18.36 24.77
C ASP A 541 9.24 19.73 24.26
N VAL A 542 10.14 19.72 23.26
CA VAL A 542 10.92 20.90 22.84
C VAL A 542 10.34 21.53 21.59
N GLU A 543 10.21 22.85 21.60
CA GLU A 543 9.92 23.68 20.43
C GLU A 543 11.24 24.24 19.88
N ILE A 544 11.67 23.80 18.68
CA ILE A 544 12.86 24.32 17.99
C ILE A 544 12.48 25.61 17.24
N PRO A 545 13.06 26.76 17.60
CA PRO A 545 12.67 28.03 16.99
C PRO A 545 12.97 28.13 15.50
N VAL A 546 12.21 28.98 14.80
CA VAL A 546 12.46 29.30 13.40
C VAL A 546 13.88 29.85 13.20
N GLY A 547 14.56 29.43 12.13
CA GLY A 547 15.90 29.89 11.76
C GLY A 547 17.04 29.24 12.54
N THR A 548 16.78 28.23 13.37
CA THR A 548 17.80 27.51 14.14
C THR A 548 18.83 26.82 13.24
N ASN A 549 18.40 26.15 12.19
CA ASN A 549 19.22 25.48 11.17
C ASN A 549 20.36 24.63 11.75
N ALA A 550 20.12 23.91 12.84
CA ALA A 550 21.11 23.23 13.67
C ALA A 550 21.47 21.83 13.15
N LEU A 551 22.63 21.36 13.63
CA LEU A 551 23.01 19.96 13.71
C LEU A 551 22.90 19.48 15.16
N PHE A 552 22.18 18.39 15.36
CA PHE A 552 22.10 17.68 16.63
C PHE A 552 22.87 16.36 16.49
N GLU A 553 23.86 16.16 17.36
CA GLU A 553 24.69 14.94 17.36
C GLU A 553 24.51 14.19 18.69
N ASN A 554 24.23 12.91 18.65
CA ASN A 554 24.05 12.03 19.82
C ASN A 554 23.03 12.58 20.85
N CYS A 555 22.02 13.31 20.41
CA CYS A 555 21.02 13.90 21.29
C CYS A 555 19.84 12.96 21.51
N THR A 556 19.21 13.07 22.69
CA THR A 556 17.99 12.34 23.03
C THR A 556 16.81 13.31 23.13
N PHE A 557 15.74 13.01 22.37
CA PHE A 557 14.52 13.81 22.37
C PHE A 557 13.38 13.00 23.00
N VAL A 558 12.79 13.52 24.09
CA VAL A 558 11.75 12.82 24.87
C VAL A 558 10.42 13.54 24.71
N GLY A 559 9.40 12.85 24.24
CA GLY A 559 8.09 13.43 23.98
C GLY A 559 7.97 14.02 22.58
N VAL A 560 7.51 15.24 22.45
CA VAL A 560 7.36 15.94 21.17
C VAL A 560 8.56 16.83 20.88
N THR A 561 9.15 16.67 19.71
CA THR A 561 10.08 17.62 19.11
C THR A 561 9.33 18.40 18.03
N TYR A 562 9.06 19.67 18.26
CA TYR A 562 8.29 20.49 17.33
C TYR A 562 9.16 21.54 16.65
N VAL A 563 9.20 21.54 15.34
CA VAL A 563 10.06 22.45 14.54
C VAL A 563 9.23 23.57 13.95
N ARG A 564 9.64 24.80 14.26
CA ARG A 564 8.98 26.01 13.73
C ARG A 564 9.51 26.39 12.36
N THR A 565 8.61 26.90 11.51
CA THR A 565 8.94 27.61 10.28
C THR A 565 7.95 28.74 10.06
N ASP A 566 8.25 29.67 9.14
CA ASP A 566 7.29 30.68 8.73
C ASP A 566 6.24 30.05 7.79
N PRO A 567 4.94 30.07 8.14
CA PRO A 567 3.89 29.45 7.33
C PRO A 567 3.46 30.30 6.11
N ASP A 568 3.81 31.60 6.09
CA ASP A 568 3.36 32.53 5.07
C ASP A 568 4.26 32.59 3.81
N CYS A 569 5.26 31.70 3.74
CA CYS A 569 6.19 31.59 2.63
C CYS A 569 5.54 30.93 1.42
N GLN A 570 5.09 31.72 0.44
CA GLN A 570 4.40 31.27 -0.77
C GLN A 570 5.08 31.70 -2.10
N ASP A 571 6.25 32.29 -2.04
CA ASP A 571 6.98 32.73 -3.24
C ASP A 571 7.88 31.62 -3.77
N VAL A 572 7.83 31.36 -5.07
CA VAL A 572 8.64 30.36 -5.77
C VAL A 572 10.16 30.50 -5.53
N ASN A 573 10.61 31.68 -5.20
CA ASN A 573 12.02 31.97 -4.92
C ASN A 573 12.43 31.63 -3.48
N TRP A 574 11.50 31.20 -2.61
CA TRP A 574 11.79 30.95 -1.20
C TRP A 574 12.91 29.94 -1.02
N ASN A 575 12.85 28.84 -1.73
CA ASN A 575 13.85 27.79 -1.66
C ASN A 575 15.27 28.24 -2.06
N TYR A 576 15.39 29.31 -2.84
CA TYR A 576 16.63 29.71 -3.48
C TYR A 576 17.20 31.01 -2.94
N ALA A 577 16.40 31.85 -2.29
CA ALA A 577 16.86 33.12 -1.74
C ALA A 577 17.91 32.89 -0.65
N GLY A 578 19.10 33.45 -0.83
CA GLY A 578 20.24 33.29 0.07
C GLY A 578 21.00 31.98 -0.05
N ALA A 579 20.70 31.12 -1.05
CA ALA A 579 21.44 29.90 -1.29
C ALA A 579 22.93 30.18 -1.57
N LEU A 580 23.80 29.37 -0.99
CA LEU A 580 25.24 29.50 -1.08
C LEU A 580 25.83 28.40 -1.96
N GLU A 581 26.96 28.68 -2.61
CA GLU A 581 27.73 27.69 -3.35
C GLU A 581 29.24 27.92 -3.13
N ASP A 582 30.00 26.88 -3.38
CA ASP A 582 31.45 26.95 -3.40
C ASP A 582 31.91 27.49 -4.76
N ALA A 583 32.65 28.59 -4.75
CA ALA A 583 33.15 29.24 -5.94
C ALA A 583 34.48 28.65 -6.46
N ASP A 584 35.21 27.91 -5.66
CA ASP A 584 36.52 27.34 -5.98
C ASP A 584 36.75 26.06 -5.16
N PRO A 585 36.31 24.90 -5.63
CA PRO A 585 36.42 23.65 -4.90
C PRO A 585 37.91 23.32 -4.65
N GLY A 586 38.30 23.38 -3.39
CA GLY A 586 39.66 23.08 -2.96
C GLY A 586 40.05 23.79 -1.66
N PRO A 587 41.24 23.56 -1.15
CA PRO A 587 41.70 24.20 0.07
C PRO A 587 41.74 25.72 -0.08
N GLY A 588 40.83 26.44 0.61
CA GLY A 588 40.70 27.88 0.57
C GLY A 588 39.60 28.40 -0.35
N PHE A 589 38.58 27.57 -0.64
CA PHE A 589 37.39 27.95 -1.39
C PHE A 589 36.69 29.19 -0.80
N VAL A 590 36.03 29.90 -1.68
CA VAL A 590 35.26 31.10 -1.34
C VAL A 590 33.76 30.79 -1.47
N ILE A 591 33.04 30.93 -0.38
CA ILE A 591 31.59 30.84 -0.37
C ILE A 591 31.00 32.05 -1.05
N ARG A 592 30.04 31.89 -1.96
CA ARG A 592 29.28 32.94 -2.59
C ARG A 592 27.79 32.63 -2.62
N THR A 593 26.96 33.64 -2.86
CA THR A 593 25.55 33.47 -3.13
C THR A 593 25.36 32.82 -4.49
N ARG A 594 24.66 31.70 -4.55
CA ARG A 594 24.44 30.91 -5.76
C ARG A 594 23.61 31.66 -6.81
N PHE A 595 22.56 32.36 -6.36
CA PHE A 595 21.66 33.13 -7.21
C PHE A 595 21.79 34.63 -6.85
N GLU A 596 22.77 35.29 -7.42
CA GLU A 596 23.07 36.71 -7.08
C GLU A 596 21.88 37.63 -7.36
N GLY A 597 21.42 38.36 -6.36
CA GLY A 597 20.31 39.29 -6.45
C GLY A 597 18.92 38.68 -6.47
N LEU A 598 18.80 37.38 -6.30
CA LEU A 598 17.50 36.73 -6.11
C LEU A 598 16.93 37.11 -4.74
N VAL A 599 15.65 37.47 -4.72
CA VAL A 599 14.89 37.75 -3.50
C VAL A 599 13.58 36.98 -3.54
N SER A 600 13.08 36.62 -2.38
CA SER A 600 11.74 36.10 -2.19
C SER A 600 10.82 37.19 -1.67
N ASN A 601 9.54 37.14 -1.99
CA ASN A 601 8.54 38.08 -1.54
C ASN A 601 7.71 37.46 -0.39
N HIS A 602 7.79 38.09 0.77
CA HIS A 602 7.00 37.69 1.92
C HIS A 602 5.80 38.65 2.11
N PRO A 603 4.59 38.17 2.42
CA PRO A 603 3.39 39.01 2.53
C PRO A 603 3.52 40.17 3.53
N GLU A 604 4.18 39.94 4.68
CA GLU A 604 4.33 40.92 5.75
C GLU A 604 5.69 41.61 5.77
N LEU A 605 6.77 40.91 5.39
CA LEU A 605 8.15 41.43 5.51
C LEU A 605 8.68 42.03 4.22
N GLY A 606 8.01 41.83 3.10
CA GLY A 606 8.44 42.34 1.80
C GLY A 606 9.55 41.48 1.17
N GLU A 607 10.50 42.12 0.49
CA GLU A 607 11.61 41.44 -0.19
C GLU A 607 12.61 40.86 0.83
N ILE A 608 12.81 39.52 0.76
CA ILE A 608 13.71 38.75 1.59
C ILE A 608 14.86 38.23 0.73
N PRO A 609 16.10 38.70 0.97
CA PRO A 609 17.27 38.24 0.23
C PRO A 609 17.83 36.90 0.72
N ASP A 610 17.47 36.46 1.92
CA ASP A 610 17.86 35.19 2.53
C ASP A 610 16.69 34.64 3.35
N SER A 611 16.17 33.49 2.95
CA SER A 611 15.03 32.84 3.62
C SER A 611 15.44 31.90 4.75
N LYS A 612 16.74 31.62 4.95
CA LYS A 612 17.24 30.74 6.03
C LYS A 612 16.80 31.16 7.43
N PRO A 613 16.81 32.48 7.81
CA PRO A 613 16.35 32.87 9.13
C PRO A 613 14.87 32.66 9.44
N LEU A 614 14.07 32.41 8.38
CA LEU A 614 12.62 32.19 8.46
C LEU A 614 12.21 30.75 8.18
N SER A 615 13.18 29.86 8.04
CA SER A 615 12.98 28.44 7.77
C SER A 615 13.87 27.62 8.67
N ASN A 616 13.66 26.30 8.67
CA ASN A 616 14.55 25.39 9.38
C ASN A 616 15.04 24.26 8.48
N ASN A 617 16.35 24.13 8.43
CA ASN A 617 17.04 22.99 7.83
C ASN A 617 17.86 22.32 8.94
N LEU A 618 17.34 21.24 9.48
CA LEU A 618 17.92 20.56 10.64
C LEU A 618 18.52 19.22 10.22
N ARG A 619 19.59 18.85 10.91
CA ARG A 619 20.18 17.51 10.80
C ARG A 619 20.25 16.86 12.18
N PHE A 620 19.81 15.62 12.25
CA PHE A 620 19.88 14.77 13.42
C PHE A 620 20.79 13.59 13.11
N GLU A 621 21.92 13.52 13.81
CA GLU A 621 22.92 12.47 13.62
C GLU A 621 23.06 11.64 14.89
N ASN A 622 22.91 10.34 14.77
CA ASN A 622 22.97 9.41 15.90
C ASN A 622 22.01 9.80 17.04
N CYS A 623 20.90 10.42 16.74
CA CYS A 623 19.94 10.87 17.73
C CYS A 623 18.96 9.77 18.12
N THR A 624 18.39 9.87 19.31
CA THR A 624 17.31 8.98 19.76
C THR A 624 16.05 9.80 20.04
N PHE A 625 14.98 9.49 19.32
CA PHE A 625 13.66 10.07 19.55
C PHE A 625 12.82 9.10 20.37
N LEU A 626 12.42 9.52 21.56
CA LEU A 626 11.47 8.82 22.42
C LEU A 626 10.12 9.50 22.30
N GLY A 627 9.52 9.41 21.09
CA GLY A 627 8.28 10.10 20.77
C GLY A 627 8.19 10.46 19.29
N ALA A 628 7.75 11.68 18.99
CA ALA A 628 7.49 12.12 17.63
C ALA A 628 8.20 13.43 17.26
N LEU A 629 8.63 13.54 16.01
CA LEU A 629 9.11 14.76 15.36
C LEU A 629 7.95 15.36 14.54
N ALA A 630 7.58 16.59 14.85
CA ALA A 630 6.52 17.31 14.18
C ALA A 630 6.95 18.74 13.85
N GLY A 631 6.20 19.44 13.01
CA GLY A 631 6.51 20.81 12.68
C GLY A 631 5.35 21.62 12.16
N ASP A 632 5.55 22.93 12.06
CA ASP A 632 4.62 23.82 11.36
C ASP A 632 4.41 23.36 9.93
N THR A 633 3.23 23.61 9.39
CA THR A 633 2.94 23.36 7.99
C THR A 633 3.44 24.53 7.14
N PRO A 634 4.51 24.37 6.34
CA PRO A 634 5.07 25.43 5.53
C PRO A 634 4.25 25.68 4.27
N GLY A 635 4.49 26.78 3.58
CA GLY A 635 3.91 27.08 2.27
C GLY A 635 4.47 26.21 1.14
N GLU A 636 3.92 26.34 -0.06
CA GLU A 636 4.14 25.41 -1.19
C GLU A 636 5.59 25.34 -1.70
N TYR A 637 6.36 26.42 -1.61
CA TYR A 637 7.69 26.50 -2.25
C TYR A 637 8.84 26.44 -1.24
N THR A 638 8.72 25.63 -0.20
CA THR A 638 9.62 25.74 0.95
C THR A 638 10.40 24.49 1.29
N HIS A 639 10.15 23.41 0.58
CA HIS A 639 10.65 22.07 0.91
C HIS A 639 12.19 21.96 0.99
N TRP A 640 12.97 22.76 0.27
CA TRP A 640 14.43 22.73 0.42
C TRP A 640 14.92 23.58 1.59
N ARG A 641 14.20 24.67 1.91
CA ARG A 641 14.48 25.52 3.07
C ARG A 641 14.02 24.85 4.36
N ASN A 642 12.88 24.17 4.30
CA ASN A 642 12.34 23.38 5.39
C ASN A 642 12.68 21.90 5.15
N LYS A 643 13.85 21.53 5.68
CA LYS A 643 14.41 20.20 5.47
C LYS A 643 14.80 19.56 6.80
N ILE A 644 14.49 18.30 6.93
CA ILE A 644 14.94 17.43 8.02
C ILE A 644 15.86 16.38 7.43
N GLN A 645 17.05 16.25 7.97
CA GLN A 645 18.01 15.22 7.60
C GLN A 645 18.23 14.29 8.80
N ILE A 646 17.90 13.02 8.62
CA ILE A 646 18.05 11.98 9.64
C ILE A 646 19.21 11.09 9.21
N THR A 647 20.32 11.16 9.92
CA THR A 647 21.56 10.51 9.54
C THR A 647 22.15 9.69 10.68
N GLY A 648 23.15 8.87 10.37
CA GLY A 648 23.79 7.99 11.33
C GLY A 648 22.82 6.94 11.89
N ALA A 649 23.05 6.50 13.10
CA ALA A 649 22.23 5.53 13.83
C ALA A 649 21.04 6.18 14.54
N THR A 650 20.35 7.12 13.88
CA THR A 650 19.17 7.78 14.44
C THR A 650 17.98 6.82 14.50
N ARG A 651 17.29 6.77 15.64
CA ARG A 651 16.24 5.80 15.93
C ARG A 651 15.04 6.44 16.62
N PHE A 652 13.86 5.82 16.41
CA PHE A 652 12.59 6.30 16.96
C PHE A 652 11.94 5.20 17.79
N PHE A 653 11.62 5.50 19.04
CA PHE A 653 10.88 4.63 19.93
C PHE A 653 9.73 5.38 20.59
N SER A 654 8.61 4.72 20.79
CA SER A 654 7.45 5.30 21.48
C SER A 654 6.78 4.32 22.45
N ASP A 655 7.14 3.04 22.37
CA ASP A 655 6.60 1.97 23.21
C ASP A 655 7.69 1.42 24.16
N PRO A 656 7.56 1.54 25.48
CA PRO A 656 8.50 0.96 26.43
C PRO A 656 8.47 -0.58 26.44
N GLU A 657 7.39 -1.22 25.97
CA GLU A 657 7.28 -2.66 25.89
C GLU A 657 7.89 -3.25 24.61
N ASP A 658 8.38 -2.40 23.71
CA ASP A 658 9.06 -2.82 22.48
C ASP A 658 10.36 -3.58 22.84
N PRO A 659 10.51 -4.84 22.40
CA PRO A 659 11.74 -5.61 22.64
C PRO A 659 13.00 -4.93 22.10
N GLU A 660 12.90 -4.17 21.03
CA GLU A 660 14.04 -3.48 20.43
C GLU A 660 14.56 -2.33 21.31
N VAL A 661 13.72 -1.72 22.14
CA VAL A 661 14.17 -0.73 23.14
C VAL A 661 15.15 -1.37 24.12
N LEU A 662 14.77 -2.54 24.68
CA LEU A 662 15.59 -3.24 25.66
C LEU A 662 16.82 -3.94 25.04
N ALA A 663 16.80 -4.19 23.74
CA ALA A 663 17.96 -4.72 23.02
C ALA A 663 19.07 -3.70 22.79
N GLN A 664 18.77 -2.40 22.94
CA GLN A 664 19.77 -1.36 22.79
C GLN A 664 20.80 -1.38 23.92
N PRO A 665 22.04 -0.95 23.70
CA PRO A 665 23.07 -0.86 24.75
C PRO A 665 22.66 0.01 25.95
N ASP A 666 21.83 1.02 25.72
CA ASP A 666 21.26 1.98 26.68
C ASP A 666 19.76 1.70 26.97
N GLY A 667 19.27 0.51 26.64
CA GLY A 667 17.85 0.17 26.62
C GLY A 667 17.13 0.34 27.96
N GLU A 668 17.79 0.09 29.10
CA GLU A 668 17.19 0.34 30.43
C GLU A 668 16.94 1.83 30.66
N ASP A 669 17.86 2.69 30.24
CA ASP A 669 17.74 4.15 30.36
C ASP A 669 16.65 4.68 29.42
N LEU A 670 16.58 4.18 28.17
CA LEU A 670 15.56 4.54 27.21
C LEU A 670 14.15 4.13 27.67
N HIS A 671 14.02 2.92 28.20
CA HIS A 671 12.78 2.43 28.78
C HIS A 671 12.31 3.33 29.95
N ASP A 672 13.22 3.68 30.89
CA ASP A 672 12.89 4.55 32.00
C ASP A 672 12.49 5.96 31.53
N LEU A 673 13.14 6.49 30.51
CA LEU A 673 12.77 7.76 29.88
C LEU A 673 11.39 7.72 29.24
N LEU A 674 11.06 6.65 28.50
CA LEU A 674 9.75 6.44 27.89
C LEU A 674 8.64 6.37 28.97
N LEU A 675 8.91 5.76 30.11
CA LEU A 675 7.95 5.72 31.22
C LEU A 675 7.68 7.09 31.86
N THR A 676 8.54 8.09 31.65
CA THR A 676 8.29 9.48 32.11
C THR A 676 7.18 10.16 31.30
N ILE A 677 6.90 9.69 30.07
CA ILE A 677 5.83 10.22 29.22
C ILE A 677 4.49 9.61 29.69
N PRO A 678 3.44 10.41 29.94
CA PRO A 678 2.14 9.89 30.32
C PRO A 678 1.60 8.86 29.31
N PRO A 679 0.93 7.77 29.76
CA PRO A 679 0.49 6.70 28.89
C PRO A 679 -0.42 7.16 27.72
N GLU A 680 -1.32 8.12 28.01
CA GLU A 680 -2.21 8.72 27.00
C GLU A 680 -1.46 9.50 25.93
N VAL A 681 -0.36 10.13 26.29
CA VAL A 681 0.52 10.84 25.35
C VAL A 681 1.32 9.85 24.52
N ARG A 682 1.87 8.81 25.16
CA ARG A 682 2.59 7.77 24.43
C ARG A 682 1.71 7.10 23.38
N ALA A 683 0.46 6.78 23.72
CA ALA A 683 -0.49 6.20 22.78
C ALA A 683 -0.71 7.09 21.54
N GLU A 684 -0.66 8.40 21.69
CA GLU A 684 -0.73 9.31 20.54
C GLU A 684 0.59 9.39 19.77
N LEU A 685 1.72 9.42 20.46
CA LEU A 685 3.04 9.46 19.83
C LEU A 685 3.41 8.15 19.09
N GLN A 686 2.81 7.03 19.48
CA GLN A 686 2.98 5.75 18.77
C GLN A 686 2.40 5.76 17.36
N LYS A 687 1.45 6.63 17.09
CA LYS A 687 0.75 6.69 15.79
C LYS A 687 1.61 7.29 14.67
N SER A 688 2.58 8.14 14.99
CA SER A 688 3.42 8.81 13.98
C SER A 688 4.79 9.18 14.56
N SER A 689 5.84 8.66 13.96
CA SER A 689 7.21 9.07 14.30
C SER A 689 7.60 10.41 13.67
N ILE A 690 7.10 10.71 12.47
CA ILE A 690 7.40 11.96 11.74
C ILE A 690 6.11 12.57 11.19
N MET A 691 5.80 13.78 11.64
CA MET A 691 4.65 14.57 11.22
C MET A 691 5.13 15.91 10.65
N MET A 692 5.64 15.87 9.42
CA MET A 692 6.31 17.00 8.76
C MET A 692 5.68 17.30 7.38
N PRO A 693 4.36 17.57 7.31
CA PRO A 693 3.70 17.84 6.02
C PRO A 693 4.31 19.08 5.35
N GLY A 694 4.64 18.97 4.07
CA GLY A 694 5.26 20.05 3.29
C GLY A 694 6.78 20.18 3.45
N TRP A 695 7.42 19.43 4.33
CA TRP A 695 8.87 19.43 4.51
C TRP A 695 9.55 18.40 3.60
N SER A 696 10.80 18.67 3.26
CA SER A 696 11.68 17.63 2.71
C SER A 696 12.31 16.85 3.86
N VAL A 697 12.21 15.54 3.79
CA VAL A 697 12.80 14.63 4.78
C VAL A 697 13.79 13.72 4.07
N ASP A 698 15.07 13.83 4.44
CA ASP A 698 16.11 12.93 3.96
C ASP A 698 16.45 11.93 5.07
N VAL A 699 16.44 10.66 4.74
CA VAL A 699 16.80 9.56 5.63
C VAL A 699 18.06 8.88 5.11
N GLY A 700 19.10 8.87 5.92
CA GLY A 700 20.43 8.44 5.49
C GLY A 700 21.25 9.61 4.90
N SER A 701 22.44 9.33 4.41
CA SER A 701 23.32 10.30 3.78
C SER A 701 23.65 9.88 2.35
N PHE A 702 24.01 10.87 1.52
CA PHE A 702 24.51 10.61 0.16
C PHE A 702 25.95 10.07 0.18
N THR A 703 26.66 10.25 1.28
CA THR A 703 27.90 9.57 1.57
C THR A 703 27.63 8.66 2.74
N ASN A 704 27.33 7.42 2.55
CA ASN A 704 27.49 6.44 3.63
C ASN A 704 28.99 6.30 3.83
N GLU A 705 29.60 7.21 4.57
CA GLU A 705 30.92 6.96 5.12
C GLU A 705 30.75 5.81 6.10
N VAL A 706 30.99 4.61 5.62
CA VAL A 706 31.33 3.50 6.49
C VAL A 706 32.67 3.91 7.11
N ASP A 707 32.68 4.13 8.41
CA ASP A 707 33.97 4.30 9.11
C ASP A 707 34.70 2.96 8.95
N GLU A 708 35.74 2.94 8.12
CA GLU A 708 36.56 1.73 7.89
C GLU A 708 37.12 1.15 9.21
N ASP A 709 37.14 1.95 10.27
CA ASP A 709 37.60 1.57 11.61
C ASP A 709 36.46 1.01 12.51
N ASP A 710 35.15 1.17 12.14
CA ASP A 710 34.02 0.71 12.93
C ASP A 710 32.95 0.03 12.04
N LEU A 711 33.34 -1.09 11.43
CA LEU A 711 32.51 -1.91 10.57
C LEU A 711 31.26 -2.53 11.27
N ASP A 712 31.21 -2.46 12.62
CA ASP A 712 30.05 -2.93 13.39
C ASP A 712 28.85 -1.95 13.37
N ALA A 713 29.05 -0.77 12.84
CA ALA A 713 28.05 0.27 12.84
C ALA A 713 27.63 0.68 11.42
N THR A 714 27.02 -0.22 10.67
CA THR A 714 26.12 0.26 9.61
C THR A 714 25.00 1.03 10.28
N ALA A 715 25.12 2.35 10.22
CA ALA A 715 24.18 3.27 10.80
C ALA A 715 22.80 3.04 10.15
N ARG A 716 21.93 2.33 10.87
CA ARG A 716 20.57 2.04 10.44
C ARG A 716 19.63 3.03 11.07
N VAL A 717 18.78 3.62 10.24
CA VAL A 717 17.68 4.47 10.69
C VAL A 717 16.41 3.65 10.79
N ASP A 718 15.82 3.55 11.97
CA ASP A 718 14.54 2.88 12.22
C ASP A 718 13.42 3.89 12.36
N LEU A 719 12.39 3.80 11.51
CA LEU A 719 11.19 4.64 11.55
C LEU A 719 9.94 3.80 11.71
N ARG A 720 8.95 4.31 12.45
CA ARG A 720 7.70 3.59 12.74
C ARG A 720 6.47 4.48 12.66
N GLY A 721 5.35 3.85 12.42
CA GLY A 721 4.06 4.51 12.38
C GLY A 721 3.78 5.22 11.06
N VAL A 722 2.93 6.23 11.09
CA VAL A 722 2.66 7.09 9.94
C VAL A 722 3.78 8.11 9.81
N ILE A 723 4.45 8.11 8.67
CA ILE A 723 5.48 9.08 8.33
C ILE A 723 4.91 10.02 7.29
N ILE A 724 4.82 11.29 7.65
CA ILE A 724 4.25 12.32 6.80
C ILE A 724 5.34 13.32 6.45
N ALA A 725 5.58 13.48 5.17
CA ALA A 725 6.55 14.44 4.63
C ALA A 725 5.97 15.15 3.39
N GLY A 726 6.54 16.26 3.01
CA GLY A 726 6.28 16.86 1.69
C GLY A 726 6.92 16.01 0.60
N ILE A 727 8.24 15.83 0.73
CA ILE A 727 9.09 14.98 -0.12
C ILE A 727 9.91 14.09 0.80
N LEU A 728 10.14 12.86 0.38
CA LEU A 728 10.96 11.91 1.12
C LEU A 728 12.08 11.40 0.21
N ASP A 729 13.30 11.42 0.73
CA ASP A 729 14.47 10.82 0.11
C ASP A 729 15.11 9.85 1.12
N ILE A 730 15.03 8.55 0.86
CA ILE A 730 15.61 7.52 1.72
C ILE A 730 16.82 6.93 1.00
N ARG A 731 17.97 7.12 1.62
CA ARG A 731 19.24 6.56 1.15
C ARG A 731 20.03 6.01 2.33
N GLY A 732 20.88 5.05 2.09
CA GLY A 732 21.57 4.35 3.15
C GLY A 732 20.73 3.22 3.75
N THR A 733 21.11 2.77 4.96
CA THR A 733 20.37 1.67 5.62
C THR A 733 19.20 2.24 6.41
N ALA A 734 17.98 1.83 6.05
CA ALA A 734 16.77 2.29 6.72
C ALA A 734 15.73 1.16 6.81
N HIS A 735 15.07 1.08 7.95
CA HIS A 735 13.93 0.21 8.14
C HIS A 735 12.72 1.06 8.55
N VAL A 736 11.67 0.99 7.76
CA VAL A 736 10.43 1.73 7.97
C VAL A 736 9.29 0.75 8.16
N ARG A 737 8.64 0.78 9.32
CA ARG A 737 7.43 -0.02 9.61
C ARG A 737 6.23 0.88 9.73
N GLY A 738 5.36 0.86 8.71
CA GLY A 738 4.17 1.70 8.71
C GLY A 738 3.79 2.19 7.32
N THR A 739 3.44 3.47 7.21
CA THR A 739 2.97 4.08 5.98
C THR A 739 3.67 5.41 5.73
N LEU A 740 4.11 5.62 4.49
CA LEU A 740 4.68 6.88 4.02
C LEU A 740 3.62 7.69 3.27
N LEU A 741 3.32 8.87 3.78
CA LEU A 741 2.37 9.80 3.17
C LEU A 741 3.09 11.05 2.69
N MET A 742 3.19 11.22 1.39
CA MET A 742 3.75 12.42 0.78
C MET A 742 2.66 13.45 0.53
N THR A 743 2.97 14.71 0.78
CA THR A 743 1.98 15.80 0.69
C THR A 743 2.30 16.85 -0.37
N PHE A 744 3.54 16.90 -0.84
CA PHE A 744 3.96 17.91 -1.82
C PHE A 744 3.67 17.44 -3.25
N ARG A 745 2.96 18.27 -4.01
CA ARG A 745 2.76 18.10 -5.44
C ARG A 745 3.64 19.07 -6.20
N PRO A 746 4.55 18.61 -7.05
CA PRO A 746 5.40 19.50 -7.84
C PRO A 746 4.57 20.41 -8.73
N ILE A 747 4.92 21.70 -8.75
CA ILE A 747 4.32 22.66 -9.67
C ILE A 747 5.28 22.85 -10.83
N SER A 748 4.89 22.36 -11.98
CA SER A 748 5.69 22.39 -13.19
C SER A 748 6.01 23.83 -13.64
N GLY A 749 7.29 24.12 -13.88
CA GLY A 749 7.74 25.32 -14.58
C GLY A 749 7.99 26.56 -13.72
N GLU A 750 8.04 26.46 -12.40
CA GLU A 750 8.24 27.59 -11.50
C GLU A 750 9.56 27.50 -10.70
N GLY A 751 10.29 28.62 -10.60
CA GLY A 751 11.54 28.79 -9.87
C GLY A 751 12.82 28.54 -10.68
N PRO A 752 14.00 28.91 -10.14
CA PRO A 752 15.27 28.91 -10.86
C PRO A 752 15.78 27.56 -11.34
N LEU A 753 15.41 26.47 -10.69
CA LEU A 753 15.84 25.11 -11.05
C LEU A 753 14.87 24.40 -12.00
N TYR A 754 13.67 24.95 -12.23
CA TYR A 754 12.71 24.40 -13.20
C TYR A 754 13.01 24.76 -14.65
N TYR A 755 14.01 25.62 -14.91
CA TYR A 755 14.25 26.16 -16.24
C TYR A 755 14.72 25.15 -17.28
N ASP A 756 15.25 24.02 -16.87
CA ASP A 756 15.78 23.00 -17.80
C ASP A 756 14.96 21.69 -17.84
N GLY A 757 13.72 21.72 -17.36
CA GLY A 757 12.87 20.52 -17.34
C GLY A 757 13.26 19.51 -16.25
N GLN A 758 14.05 19.91 -15.28
CA GLN A 758 14.44 19.08 -14.12
C GLN A 758 13.29 18.95 -13.12
N ALA A 759 12.30 18.16 -13.48
CA ALA A 759 11.32 17.66 -12.51
C ALA A 759 11.93 16.68 -11.50
N ASP A 760 13.13 16.21 -11.77
CA ASP A 760 13.86 15.20 -11.00
C ASP A 760 14.19 15.64 -9.57
N ALA A 761 14.17 16.95 -9.29
CA ALA A 761 14.44 17.48 -7.96
C ALA A 761 13.28 17.33 -6.95
N PHE A 762 12.16 16.74 -7.33
CA PHE A 762 10.93 16.67 -6.52
C PHE A 762 10.35 15.26 -6.46
N ASN A 763 11.20 14.27 -6.54
CA ASN A 763 10.79 12.88 -6.47
C ASN A 763 10.76 12.39 -5.02
N THR A 764 9.89 11.46 -4.71
CA THR A 764 10.08 10.57 -3.57
C THR A 764 11.06 9.50 -4.02
N THR A 765 12.26 9.52 -3.44
CA THR A 765 13.34 8.59 -3.79
C THR A 765 13.52 7.58 -2.69
N ILE A 766 13.52 6.32 -3.03
CA ILE A 766 13.76 5.21 -2.12
C ILE A 766 14.87 4.36 -2.75
N GLY A 767 16.03 4.36 -2.12
CA GLY A 767 17.18 3.62 -2.60
C GLY A 767 18.18 4.47 -3.37
N TYR A 768 19.19 3.77 -3.86
CA TYR A 768 20.30 4.35 -4.57
C TYR A 768 20.17 4.13 -6.08
N PHE A 769 20.33 5.21 -6.82
CA PHE A 769 20.43 5.22 -8.26
C PHE A 769 21.90 5.50 -8.61
N GLY A 770 22.75 4.48 -8.66
CA GLY A 770 24.16 4.63 -9.04
C GLY A 770 24.30 5.20 -10.45
N PRO A 771 25.52 5.60 -10.88
CA PRO A 771 25.73 6.10 -12.21
C PRO A 771 25.18 5.09 -13.21
N ASP A 772 24.41 5.58 -14.16
CA ASP A 772 23.93 4.78 -15.27
C ASP A 772 25.12 4.25 -16.08
N ASP A 773 25.11 2.98 -16.42
CA ASP A 773 26.23 2.30 -17.05
C ASP A 773 26.58 2.88 -18.41
N GLY A 774 27.44 3.87 -18.41
CA GLY A 774 28.25 4.22 -19.58
C GLY A 774 27.79 5.36 -20.46
N ASP A 775 26.63 5.92 -20.32
CA ASP A 775 26.16 7.00 -21.20
C ASP A 775 26.53 8.40 -20.71
N GLY A 776 26.98 8.56 -19.48
CA GLY A 776 27.47 9.83 -18.93
C GLY A 776 26.45 10.95 -18.81
N GLU A 777 25.17 10.63 -19.05
CA GLU A 777 24.04 11.57 -18.99
C GLU A 777 23.06 11.19 -17.86
N GLY A 778 23.41 10.26 -16.99
CA GLY A 778 22.61 9.93 -15.81
C GLY A 778 22.42 11.18 -14.97
N SER A 779 21.18 11.57 -14.76
CA SER A 779 20.79 12.72 -13.94
C SER A 779 21.08 12.56 -12.45
N ASP A 780 21.72 11.44 -12.07
CA ASP A 780 22.11 11.24 -10.69
C ASP A 780 23.41 12.01 -10.39
N PRO A 781 23.34 13.03 -9.51
CA PRO A 781 24.50 13.85 -9.18
C PRO A 781 25.53 13.14 -8.29
N LEU A 782 25.38 11.83 -8.08
CA LEU A 782 26.25 11.09 -7.18
C LEU A 782 27.64 10.89 -7.77
N SER A 783 28.63 11.12 -6.91
CA SER A 783 30.02 10.90 -7.23
C SER A 783 30.27 9.46 -7.68
N PRO A 784 31.15 9.20 -8.65
CA PRO A 784 31.61 7.85 -8.95
C PRO A 784 32.32 7.19 -7.75
N ASP A 785 32.69 7.96 -6.75
CA ASP A 785 33.31 7.49 -5.51
C ASP A 785 32.27 7.24 -4.40
N PHE A 786 30.96 7.21 -4.71
CA PHE A 786 29.92 6.94 -3.72
C PHE A 786 29.85 5.45 -3.41
N GLU A 787 30.35 5.08 -2.27
CA GLU A 787 30.38 3.71 -1.73
C GLU A 787 29.15 3.37 -0.85
N GLY A 788 28.16 4.22 -0.83
CA GLY A 788 27.02 4.12 0.09
C GLY A 788 25.89 3.26 -0.42
N PHE A 789 25.83 2.02 -0.01
CA PHE A 789 24.71 1.12 -0.25
C PHE A 789 24.09 0.70 1.07
N GLY A 790 22.94 1.27 1.37
CA GLY A 790 22.16 0.80 2.47
C GLY A 790 21.14 -0.23 2.02
N GLU A 791 20.74 -1.05 2.94
CA GLU A 791 19.58 -1.92 2.85
C GLU A 791 18.35 -1.15 3.28
N ILE A 792 17.35 -0.99 2.40
CA ILE A 792 16.13 -0.24 2.69
C ILE A 792 14.95 -1.19 2.65
N VAL A 793 14.26 -1.29 3.77
CA VAL A 793 13.05 -2.09 3.89
C VAL A 793 11.90 -1.22 4.36
N LEU A 794 10.81 -1.23 3.59
CA LEU A 794 9.53 -0.64 3.98
C LEU A 794 8.54 -1.77 4.23
N GLU A 795 8.06 -1.89 5.44
CA GLU A 795 7.02 -2.85 5.83
C GLU A 795 5.73 -2.12 6.15
N TYR A 796 4.70 -2.36 5.35
CA TYR A 796 3.37 -1.85 5.62
C TYR A 796 2.78 -2.55 6.86
N ASP A 797 2.31 -1.75 7.81
CA ASP A 797 1.61 -2.24 8.99
C ASP A 797 0.09 -2.06 8.79
N PRO A 798 -0.67 -3.15 8.58
CA PRO A 798 -2.11 -3.07 8.40
C PRO A 798 -2.87 -2.70 9.68
N ASP A 799 -2.26 -2.85 10.84
CA ASP A 799 -2.87 -2.57 12.15
C ASP A 799 -2.55 -1.13 12.64
N LEU A 800 -1.93 -0.33 11.79
CA LEU A 800 -1.51 1.03 12.11
C LEU A 800 -2.70 1.96 12.37
N VAL A 801 -2.76 2.51 13.57
CA VAL A 801 -3.75 3.53 13.94
C VAL A 801 -3.27 4.90 13.50
N LEU A 802 -4.13 5.63 12.78
CA LEU A 802 -3.78 6.97 12.29
C LEU A 802 -3.85 8.02 13.41
N PRO A 803 -3.00 9.04 13.37
CA PRO A 803 -3.17 10.23 14.21
C PRO A 803 -4.54 10.91 13.99
N ASP A 804 -5.05 11.56 15.05
CA ASP A 804 -6.23 12.41 14.94
C ASP A 804 -5.94 13.60 14.02
N GLY A 805 -6.95 14.04 13.27
CA GLY A 805 -6.85 15.18 12.38
C GLY A 805 -6.65 14.84 10.91
N ILE A 806 -6.16 13.66 10.57
CA ILE A 806 -6.01 13.21 9.18
C ILE A 806 -7.39 12.86 8.61
N PRO A 807 -7.90 13.57 7.59
CA PRO A 807 -9.19 13.25 6.98
C PRO A 807 -9.05 12.04 6.06
N TRP A 808 -9.59 10.90 6.49
CA TRP A 808 -9.54 9.66 5.71
C TRP A 808 -10.89 8.96 5.69
N PRO A 809 -11.26 8.28 4.59
CA PRO A 809 -12.51 7.53 4.51
C PRO A 809 -12.51 6.34 5.46
N ILE A 810 -13.73 5.96 5.89
CA ILE A 810 -13.95 4.76 6.67
C ILE A 810 -13.95 3.56 5.73
N LEU A 811 -13.25 2.53 6.11
CA LEU A 811 -13.30 1.21 5.50
C LEU A 811 -14.31 0.34 6.26
N ALA A 812 -15.05 -0.48 5.51
CA ALA A 812 -15.95 -1.47 6.08
C ALA A 812 -15.53 -2.84 5.55
N GLU A 813 -15.00 -3.69 6.40
CA GLU A 813 -14.42 -4.96 6.01
C GLU A 813 -15.15 -6.17 6.60
N PRO A 814 -15.53 -7.15 5.77
CA PRO A 814 -16.16 -8.35 6.25
C PRO A 814 -15.17 -9.24 7.00
N VAL A 815 -15.45 -9.53 8.26
CA VAL A 815 -14.69 -10.44 9.10
C VAL A 815 -15.04 -11.87 8.75
N ALA A 816 -14.26 -12.53 7.90
CA ALA A 816 -14.55 -13.86 7.35
C ALA A 816 -14.81 -14.92 8.43
N ALA A 817 -14.10 -14.87 9.56
CA ALA A 817 -14.28 -15.78 10.68
C ALA A 817 -15.64 -15.61 11.40
N SER A 818 -16.35 -14.52 11.14
CA SER A 818 -17.67 -14.22 11.74
C SER A 818 -18.84 -14.80 10.95
N TYR A 819 -18.60 -15.38 9.78
CA TYR A 819 -19.66 -15.99 8.96
C TYR A 819 -20.41 -17.08 9.73
N ARG A 820 -21.74 -16.98 9.77
CA ARG A 820 -22.59 -17.94 10.48
C ARG A 820 -23.84 -18.31 9.68
N GLU A 821 -24.19 -19.57 9.73
CA GLU A 821 -25.45 -20.12 9.25
C GLU A 821 -26.44 -20.28 10.41
N GLY A 822 -27.65 -19.72 10.28
CA GLY A 822 -28.70 -19.74 11.31
C GLY A 822 -29.06 -18.35 11.82
N ALA A 823 -30.09 -18.28 12.66
CA ALA A 823 -30.37 -17.03 13.35
C ALA A 823 -29.24 -16.70 14.34
N PRO A 824 -28.83 -15.44 14.44
CA PRO A 824 -27.76 -15.00 15.34
C PRO A 824 -28.09 -15.26 16.80
#